data_e524d074593a86f2e608607b2a1fb735
#
_entry.id   e524d074593a86f2e608607b2a1fb735
#
_cell.length_a   1.000
_cell.length_b   1.000
_cell.length_c   1.000
_cell.angle_alpha   90.00
_cell.angle_beta   90.00
_cell.angle_gamma   90.00
#
_symmetry.space_group_name_H-M   'P 1'
#
loop_
_entity.id
_entity.type
_entity.pdbx_description
1 polymer ?
#
loop_
_entity_poly.entity_id
_entity_poly.type
_entity_poly.pdbx_seq_one_letter_code
_entity_poly.pdbx_strand_id
1 'polypeptide(L)'
;MPTPSGGDAQSPPETADDGESVDDGGDLDLDIRPVVVAGVPAVLAAGVVLRLDRVRRRRARRRPREGSPPPVPDGLQETELRWRAIADNESAEWVDTTLRYLTWAVRSTGAPVSVVAVRTGANGLELLLSTPARQGAPRFAADATGWQWHLRCDDLAEIRGIAADEPPYTPGLVTLGTTDDGSTVLVDVEQLGLTSVEGDAGVVRAWLTGVALDVATAPWATEVDLRLVGGLIELGALEQVSLLDPPAVPGVVDATVTATAQSLGRHPSTQAARGAAGREPWPPLTVVISTPGTDQSVVDAAIPARGAAVVAAGPVPRATVRLVAGADGYATLYPYGLSVRLSAVDQRTAGDTARLLTGAAAPVAPPTATGAVAPWPARPDAVADPDPREDATDEVRERYATLIRSILEPGEIEVVVLGQPQVTGWEHEPRQRSIEIVCYLAVHESAVTGEKLRDCIFPPGFKATSLRQAVSRTRTALGRSAAGYPHILPAFAAGSYELGPGVRSDFRRFRALVAAARKAPAECEIQLLRTALGLVRAQPFSETPAGGYGWASAEGISYAIERIVTDTAQRLGELALESGDPALAEWAARQGQRAVPGHEGLYRDLAMAKLRQGDVDGFSAVRREAEASAATFDPLDGLQPETQEFFARALAEYNDLRQAANDF
;
A
#
# COMPACT_ATOMS: atom_id res chain seq x y z
N MET A 1 -17.15 -13.98 -76.40
CA MET A 1 -18.31 -14.80 -76.85
C MET A 1 -17.97 -16.27 -76.82
N PRO A 2 -18.86 -17.19 -76.40
CA PRO A 2 -20.15 -16.96 -75.72
C PRO A 2 -20.25 -17.65 -74.35
N THR A 3 -21.11 -17.14 -73.54
CA THR A 3 -21.94 -17.87 -72.57
C THR A 3 -22.87 -18.85 -73.32
N PRO A 4 -23.56 -19.83 -72.73
CA PRO A 4 -24.44 -19.61 -71.56
C PRO A 4 -24.72 -20.81 -70.65
N SER A 5 -25.40 -20.51 -69.53
CA SER A 5 -26.63 -21.15 -68.98
C SER A 5 -26.47 -22.51 -68.26
N GLY A 6 -27.03 -22.81 -67.15
CA GLY A 6 -28.23 -22.37 -66.44
C GLY A 6 -28.70 -23.57 -65.58
N GLY A 7 -29.47 -23.31 -64.57
CA GLY A 7 -30.49 -24.26 -64.04
C GLY A 7 -30.12 -25.01 -62.76
N ASP A 8 -30.75 -24.61 -61.75
CA ASP A 8 -31.92 -24.98 -60.94
C ASP A 8 -31.63 -25.79 -59.65
N ALA A 9 -32.03 -25.12 -58.61
CA ALA A 9 -32.74 -25.50 -57.36
C ALA A 9 -32.85 -26.99 -56.99
N GLN A 10 -32.56 -27.27 -55.70
CA GLN A 10 -33.52 -27.91 -54.75
C GLN A 10 -32.88 -28.16 -53.36
N SER A 11 -33.57 -27.73 -52.35
CA SER A 11 -33.37 -28.10 -50.95
C SER A 11 -34.24 -29.34 -50.61
N PRO A 12 -34.24 -29.85 -49.32
CA PRO A 12 -33.29 -30.64 -48.57
C PRO A 12 -33.81 -32.12 -48.38
N PRO A 13 -33.24 -32.96 -47.58
CA PRO A 13 -33.75 -33.21 -46.25
C PRO A 13 -32.75 -33.53 -45.12
N GLU A 14 -33.33 -33.53 -43.94
CA GLU A 14 -32.85 -33.79 -42.60
C GLU A 14 -32.16 -35.14 -42.34
N THR A 15 -31.51 -35.09 -41.15
CA THR A 15 -31.19 -36.13 -40.13
C THR A 15 -29.89 -36.91 -40.25
N ALA A 16 -29.09 -36.77 -39.22
CA ALA A 16 -28.70 -37.72 -38.18
C ALA A 16 -27.41 -37.31 -37.52
N ASP A 17 -27.48 -37.04 -36.27
CA ASP A 17 -26.68 -37.46 -35.12
C ASP A 17 -25.50 -38.36 -35.44
N ASP A 18 -24.30 -37.84 -35.13
CA ASP A 18 -23.19 -38.69 -34.65
C ASP A 18 -22.13 -37.78 -33.99
N GLY A 19 -21.86 -38.07 -32.72
CA GLY A 19 -20.94 -37.38 -31.89
C GLY A 19 -19.51 -37.62 -32.33
N GLU A 20 -18.74 -36.53 -32.50
CA GLU A 20 -17.31 -36.57 -32.45
C GLU A 20 -16.85 -35.51 -31.42
N SER A 21 -16.39 -36.03 -30.29
CA SER A 21 -15.64 -35.30 -29.29
C SER A 21 -14.31 -34.85 -29.90
N VAL A 22 -14.21 -33.59 -30.29
CA VAL A 22 -12.93 -32.94 -30.54
C VAL A 22 -12.45 -32.39 -29.23
N ASP A 23 -11.56 -33.12 -28.61
CA ASP A 23 -10.69 -32.74 -27.51
C ASP A 23 -9.67 -31.73 -28.06
N ASP A 24 -10.07 -30.43 -28.12
CA ASP A 24 -9.14 -29.36 -28.43
C ASP A 24 -8.63 -28.78 -27.09
N GLY A 25 -7.73 -29.55 -26.48
CA GLY A 25 -6.93 -29.15 -25.33
C GLY A 25 -5.92 -28.05 -25.66
N GLY A 26 -6.39 -26.95 -26.21
CA GLY A 26 -5.63 -25.72 -26.27
C GLY A 26 -5.40 -25.20 -24.85
N ASP A 27 -4.25 -25.51 -24.32
CA ASP A 27 -3.69 -24.99 -23.08
C ASP A 27 -3.52 -23.46 -23.24
N LEU A 28 -4.63 -22.71 -23.02
CA LEU A 28 -4.57 -21.27 -22.85
C LEU A 28 -3.93 -21.05 -21.48
N ASP A 29 -2.63 -21.16 -21.46
CA ASP A 29 -1.78 -20.56 -20.44
C ASP A 29 -2.04 -19.06 -20.52
N LEU A 30 -3.07 -18.61 -19.79
CA LEU A 30 -3.34 -17.20 -19.56
C LEU A 30 -2.21 -16.73 -18.64
N ASP A 31 -1.05 -16.51 -19.28
CA ASP A 31 -0.03 -15.62 -18.78
C ASP A 31 -0.73 -14.27 -18.51
N ILE A 32 -1.24 -14.10 -17.29
CA ILE A 32 -1.86 -12.85 -16.83
C ILE A 32 -0.69 -11.90 -16.59
N ARG A 33 -0.05 -11.50 -17.68
CA ARG A 33 0.62 -10.20 -17.70
C ARG A 33 -0.47 -9.19 -17.39
N PRO A 34 -0.25 -8.31 -16.40
CA PRO A 34 -1.19 -7.26 -16.12
C PRO A 34 -1.53 -6.60 -17.46
N VAL A 35 -2.82 -6.47 -17.78
CA VAL A 35 -3.26 -5.64 -18.91
C VAL A 35 -2.75 -4.26 -18.54
N VAL A 36 -1.58 -3.91 -19.06
CA VAL A 36 -0.98 -2.60 -18.94
C VAL A 36 -2.01 -1.64 -19.49
N VAL A 37 -2.68 -0.89 -18.61
CA VAL A 37 -3.41 0.30 -19.05
C VAL A 37 -2.34 1.12 -19.75
N ALA A 38 -2.44 1.21 -21.07
CA ALA A 38 -1.38 1.69 -21.94
C ALA A 38 -0.87 3.04 -21.39
N GLY A 39 0.36 3.04 -20.86
CA GLY A 39 1.06 4.25 -20.48
C GLY A 39 1.31 4.51 -18.98
N VAL A 40 0.78 3.74 -18.03
CA VAL A 40 1.09 3.97 -16.60
C VAL A 40 2.09 2.92 -16.09
N PRO A 41 3.30 3.32 -15.68
CA PRO A 41 4.27 2.40 -15.12
C PRO A 41 3.85 1.87 -13.75
N ALA A 42 4.16 0.61 -13.53
CA ALA A 42 3.82 -0.11 -12.31
C ALA A 42 4.47 0.49 -11.04
N VAL A 43 5.64 1.09 -11.17
CA VAL A 43 6.38 1.76 -10.06
C VAL A 43 5.67 3.05 -9.60
N LEU A 44 5.16 3.87 -10.53
CA LEU A 44 4.35 5.05 -10.19
C LEU A 44 3.05 4.63 -9.48
N ALA A 45 2.38 3.61 -10.01
CA ALA A 45 1.18 3.06 -9.38
C ALA A 45 1.46 2.56 -7.96
N ALA A 46 2.61 1.92 -7.74
CA ALA A 46 3.05 1.49 -6.42
C ALA A 46 3.27 2.67 -5.46
N GLY A 47 3.87 3.77 -5.93
CA GLY A 47 4.01 5.00 -5.15
C GLY A 47 2.66 5.50 -4.62
N VAL A 48 1.65 5.59 -5.48
CA VAL A 48 0.27 5.99 -5.12
C VAL A 48 -0.32 5.03 -4.07
N VAL A 49 -0.22 3.72 -4.29
CA VAL A 49 -0.77 2.70 -3.37
C VAL A 49 -0.07 2.74 -2.02
N LEU A 50 1.27 2.78 -2.01
CA LEU A 50 2.06 2.85 -0.78
C LEU A 50 1.77 4.13 0.01
N ARG A 51 1.60 5.27 -0.66
CA ARG A 51 1.21 6.54 -0.03
C ARG A 51 -0.19 6.45 0.56
N LEU A 52 -1.16 5.93 -0.18
CA LEU A 52 -2.53 5.75 0.29
C LEU A 52 -2.59 4.85 1.53
N ASP A 53 -1.89 3.72 1.49
CA ASP A 53 -1.83 2.79 2.61
C ASP A 53 -1.10 3.39 3.82
N ARG A 54 -0.02 4.17 3.60
CA ARG A 54 0.67 4.91 4.67
C ARG A 54 -0.28 5.91 5.35
N VAL A 55 -0.98 6.74 4.57
CA VAL A 55 -1.94 7.72 5.10
C VAL A 55 -3.05 7.03 5.89
N ARG A 56 -3.61 5.95 5.37
CA ARG A 56 -4.65 5.17 6.07
C ARG A 56 -4.14 4.51 7.34
N ARG A 57 -2.94 3.90 7.32
CA ARG A 57 -2.30 3.31 8.51
C ARG A 57 -1.99 4.36 9.56
N ARG A 58 -1.42 5.51 9.16
CA ARG A 58 -1.17 6.64 10.05
C ARG A 58 -2.47 7.06 10.75
N ARG A 59 -3.54 7.19 9.98
CA ARG A 59 -4.85 7.53 10.52
C ARG A 59 -5.42 6.45 11.45
N ALA A 60 -5.35 5.17 11.07
CA ALA A 60 -5.82 4.07 11.90
C ALA A 60 -5.11 4.03 13.25
N ARG A 61 -3.80 4.35 13.28
CA ARG A 61 -2.98 4.40 14.50
C ARG A 61 -3.29 5.58 15.40
N ARG A 62 -3.74 6.71 14.82
CA ARG A 62 -4.07 7.96 15.53
C ARG A 62 -5.51 8.03 16.01
N ARG A 63 -6.28 6.97 15.87
CA ARG A 63 -7.71 7.01 16.12
C ARG A 63 -8.04 6.97 17.60
N PRO A 64 -8.94 7.89 18.11
CA PRO A 64 -9.63 7.66 19.37
C PRO A 64 -10.51 6.40 19.28
N ARG A 65 -10.80 5.77 20.42
CA ARG A 65 -11.62 4.54 20.54
C ARG A 65 -12.98 4.58 19.82
N GLU A 66 -13.47 5.75 19.43
CA GLU A 66 -14.78 5.96 18.82
C GLU A 66 -14.67 6.50 17.40
N GLY A 67 -15.17 5.77 16.42
CA GLY A 67 -15.33 6.25 15.04
C GLY A 67 -15.09 5.19 13.96
N SER A 68 -15.91 5.16 12.89
CA SER A 68 -15.72 4.26 11.72
C SER A 68 -14.63 4.75 10.76
N PRO A 69 -13.89 3.90 10.02
CA PRO A 69 -13.00 4.36 8.96
C PRO A 69 -13.84 5.18 7.97
N PRO A 70 -13.29 6.27 7.40
CA PRO A 70 -14.00 6.96 6.35
C PRO A 70 -14.19 5.98 5.20
N PRO A 71 -15.40 5.86 4.67
CA PRO A 71 -15.61 5.12 3.44
C PRO A 71 -14.74 5.74 2.35
N VAL A 72 -14.28 4.92 1.42
CA VAL A 72 -13.73 5.44 0.16
C VAL A 72 -14.82 6.33 -0.45
N PRO A 73 -14.54 7.56 -0.85
CA PRO A 73 -15.55 8.42 -1.45
C PRO A 73 -16.23 7.71 -2.63
N ASP A 74 -17.53 7.89 -2.76
CA ASP A 74 -18.32 7.25 -3.82
C ASP A 74 -17.71 7.52 -5.20
N GLY A 75 -17.60 6.47 -6.02
CA GLY A 75 -17.04 6.53 -7.37
C GLY A 75 -15.51 6.49 -7.47
N LEU A 76 -14.76 6.49 -6.36
CA LEU A 76 -13.29 6.41 -6.39
C LEU A 76 -12.73 4.99 -6.15
N GLN A 77 -13.58 4.04 -5.80
CA GLN A 77 -13.16 2.64 -5.61
C GLN A 77 -12.54 2.04 -6.88
N GLU A 78 -13.13 2.32 -8.03
CA GLU A 78 -12.59 1.83 -9.31
C GLU A 78 -11.19 2.39 -9.59
N THR A 79 -10.96 3.67 -9.30
CA THR A 79 -9.64 4.30 -9.45
C THR A 79 -8.61 3.67 -8.51
N GLU A 80 -8.97 3.42 -7.25
CA GLU A 80 -8.09 2.72 -6.32
C GLU A 80 -7.77 1.30 -6.78
N LEU A 81 -8.78 0.53 -7.20
CA LEU A 81 -8.58 -0.83 -7.69
C LEU A 81 -7.69 -0.87 -8.93
N ARG A 82 -7.82 0.12 -9.84
CA ARG A 82 -6.93 0.25 -11.00
C ARG A 82 -5.48 0.47 -10.58
N TRP A 83 -5.22 1.38 -9.64
CA TRP A 83 -3.86 1.60 -9.12
C TRP A 83 -3.28 0.33 -8.50
N ARG A 84 -4.06 -0.37 -7.67
CA ARG A 84 -3.63 -1.61 -7.03
C ARG A 84 -3.39 -2.75 -8.01
N ALA A 85 -4.16 -2.81 -9.11
CA ALA A 85 -4.00 -3.84 -10.13
C ALA A 85 -2.73 -3.67 -10.97
N ILE A 86 -2.22 -2.43 -11.09
CA ILE A 86 -1.03 -2.10 -11.88
C ILE A 86 0.22 -2.06 -11.00
N ALA A 87 0.07 -1.75 -9.70
CA ALA A 87 1.18 -1.47 -8.79
C ALA A 87 2.15 -2.64 -8.66
N ASP A 88 3.43 -2.37 -8.88
CA ASP A 88 4.55 -3.23 -8.55
C ASP A 88 5.26 -2.68 -7.30
N ASN A 89 4.73 -3.08 -6.14
CA ASN A 89 5.25 -2.63 -4.86
C ASN A 89 6.68 -3.13 -4.59
N GLU A 90 7.03 -4.30 -5.12
CA GLU A 90 8.36 -4.89 -4.95
C GLU A 90 9.43 -4.06 -5.67
N SER A 91 9.19 -3.70 -6.93
CA SER A 91 10.10 -2.83 -7.69
C SER A 91 10.21 -1.44 -7.05
N ALA A 92 9.11 -0.86 -6.56
CA ALA A 92 9.16 0.45 -5.90
C ALA A 92 9.93 0.41 -4.57
N GLU A 93 9.72 -0.63 -3.75
CA GLU A 93 10.48 -0.86 -2.53
C GLU A 93 11.97 -1.07 -2.82
N TRP A 94 12.26 -1.79 -3.90
CA TRP A 94 13.62 -2.02 -4.31
C TRP A 94 14.34 -0.75 -4.73
N VAL A 95 13.69 0.11 -5.52
CA VAL A 95 14.23 1.42 -5.87
C VAL A 95 14.52 2.25 -4.60
N ASP A 96 13.54 2.39 -3.70
CA ASP A 96 13.70 3.16 -2.45
C ASP A 96 14.85 2.61 -1.59
N THR A 97 14.89 1.28 -1.38
CA THR A 97 15.95 0.62 -0.62
C THR A 97 17.33 0.85 -1.23
N THR A 98 17.45 0.75 -2.56
CA THR A 98 18.71 0.95 -3.26
C THR A 98 19.19 2.38 -3.17
N LEU A 99 18.29 3.37 -3.29
CA LEU A 99 18.65 4.79 -3.16
C LEU A 99 19.14 5.12 -1.75
N ARG A 100 18.53 4.58 -0.71
CA ARG A 100 18.96 4.74 0.68
C ARG A 100 20.29 4.03 0.93
N TYR A 101 20.44 2.81 0.43
CA TYR A 101 21.71 2.09 0.52
C TYR A 101 22.84 2.84 -0.17
N LEU A 102 22.59 3.48 -1.31
CA LEU A 102 23.57 4.28 -2.02
C LEU A 102 24.08 5.46 -1.18
N THR A 103 23.21 6.10 -0.39
CA THR A 103 23.61 7.15 0.57
C THR A 103 24.64 6.61 1.57
N TRP A 104 24.36 5.46 2.17
CA TRP A 104 25.31 4.80 3.07
C TRP A 104 26.61 4.42 2.36
N ALA A 105 26.52 3.84 1.17
CA ALA A 105 27.67 3.37 0.40
C ALA A 105 28.60 4.52 0.00
N VAL A 106 28.05 5.63 -0.47
CA VAL A 106 28.81 6.85 -0.80
C VAL A 106 29.49 7.42 0.44
N ARG A 107 28.78 7.52 1.56
CA ARG A 107 29.36 8.01 2.83
C ARG A 107 30.47 7.10 3.33
N SER A 108 30.30 5.79 3.26
CA SER A 108 31.28 4.82 3.75
C SER A 108 32.56 4.76 2.90
N THR A 109 32.43 5.00 1.61
CA THR A 109 33.58 4.98 0.68
C THR A 109 34.24 6.36 0.46
N GLY A 110 33.50 7.44 0.75
CA GLY A 110 33.90 8.82 0.42
C GLY A 110 33.96 9.09 -1.09
N ALA A 111 33.40 8.23 -1.92
CA ALA A 111 33.39 8.29 -3.38
C ALA A 111 31.99 8.65 -3.92
N PRO A 112 31.64 9.94 -4.08
CA PRO A 112 30.35 10.35 -4.57
C PRO A 112 30.19 9.99 -6.05
N VAL A 113 28.96 9.66 -6.44
CA VAL A 113 28.57 9.39 -7.82
C VAL A 113 27.43 10.31 -8.23
N SER A 114 27.31 10.59 -9.53
CA SER A 114 26.21 11.42 -10.06
C SER A 114 25.24 10.55 -10.85
N VAL A 115 24.15 10.15 -10.20
CA VAL A 115 23.10 9.32 -10.80
C VAL A 115 22.16 10.20 -11.60
N VAL A 116 21.95 9.87 -12.89
CA VAL A 116 20.99 10.56 -13.78
C VAL A 116 19.72 9.77 -13.92
N ALA A 117 19.84 8.45 -14.03
CA ALA A 117 18.68 7.59 -14.21
C ALA A 117 18.87 6.25 -13.49
N VAL A 118 17.73 5.62 -13.23
CA VAL A 118 17.61 4.27 -12.68
C VAL A 118 16.77 3.46 -13.64
N ARG A 119 17.21 2.26 -13.98
CA ARG A 119 16.44 1.31 -14.77
C ARG A 119 16.18 0.07 -13.93
N THR A 120 14.92 -0.34 -13.84
CA THR A 120 14.51 -1.57 -13.16
C THR A 120 14.17 -2.63 -14.19
N GLY A 121 14.66 -3.84 -14.01
CA GLY A 121 14.37 -4.97 -14.88
C GLY A 121 14.36 -6.29 -14.11
N ALA A 122 14.02 -7.38 -14.77
CA ALA A 122 13.87 -8.70 -14.15
C ALA A 122 15.13 -9.21 -13.42
N ASN A 123 16.33 -8.74 -13.83
CA ASN A 123 17.59 -9.23 -13.29
C ASN A 123 18.23 -8.30 -12.26
N GLY A 124 17.64 -7.13 -12.02
CA GLY A 124 18.27 -6.20 -11.14
C GLY A 124 17.94 -4.72 -11.43
N LEU A 125 18.68 -3.86 -10.76
CA LEU A 125 18.57 -2.42 -10.90
C LEU A 125 19.89 -1.87 -11.47
N GLU A 126 19.77 -1.01 -12.47
CA GLU A 126 20.90 -0.32 -13.10
C GLU A 126 20.86 1.17 -12.77
N LEU A 127 21.98 1.72 -12.35
CA LEU A 127 22.21 3.16 -12.19
C LEU A 127 22.94 3.70 -13.42
N LEU A 128 22.41 4.71 -14.08
CA LEU A 128 23.07 5.43 -15.13
C LEU A 128 23.71 6.69 -14.55
N LEU A 129 25.01 6.89 -14.81
CA LEU A 129 25.78 7.98 -14.22
C LEU A 129 25.98 9.13 -15.21
N SER A 130 26.06 10.38 -14.74
CA SER A 130 26.43 11.54 -15.57
C SER A 130 27.94 11.71 -15.74
N THR A 131 28.72 11.03 -14.90
CA THR A 131 30.18 10.97 -14.98
C THR A 131 30.64 9.55 -14.74
N PRO A 132 31.60 9.03 -15.54
CA PRO A 132 31.98 7.64 -15.44
C PRO A 132 32.73 7.34 -14.14
N ALA A 133 32.31 6.28 -13.43
CA ALA A 133 32.95 5.77 -12.23
C ALA A 133 33.19 4.27 -12.37
N ARG A 134 34.41 3.88 -12.69
CA ARG A 134 34.79 2.47 -12.97
C ARG A 134 34.89 1.60 -11.72
N GLN A 135 34.96 2.22 -10.55
CA GLN A 135 35.00 1.50 -9.29
C GLN A 135 33.63 1.63 -8.65
N GLY A 136 32.88 0.52 -8.62
CA GLY A 136 31.57 0.46 -8.00
C GLY A 136 31.62 0.67 -6.49
N ALA A 137 30.56 1.21 -5.92
CA ALA A 137 30.35 1.17 -4.48
C ALA A 137 30.10 -0.29 -4.03
N PRO A 138 30.20 -0.60 -2.73
CA PRO A 138 29.91 -1.95 -2.24
C PRO A 138 28.61 -2.50 -2.82
N ARG A 139 28.63 -3.75 -3.23
CA ARG A 139 27.51 -4.47 -3.91
C ARG A 139 27.14 -3.98 -5.31
N PHE A 140 27.65 -2.83 -5.77
CA PHE A 140 27.44 -2.39 -7.14
C PHE A 140 28.59 -2.87 -8.04
N ALA A 141 28.24 -3.49 -9.17
CA ALA A 141 29.17 -3.83 -10.22
C ALA A 141 29.18 -2.73 -11.29
N ALA A 142 30.32 -2.07 -11.50
CA ALA A 142 30.47 -1.12 -12.59
C ALA A 142 30.67 -1.85 -13.92
N ASP A 143 30.10 -1.33 -15.02
CA ASP A 143 30.42 -1.78 -16.37
C ASP A 143 31.87 -1.40 -16.78
N ALA A 144 32.35 -1.92 -17.90
CA ALA A 144 33.72 -1.66 -18.38
C ALA A 144 33.98 -0.17 -18.66
N THR A 145 32.95 0.61 -18.98
CA THR A 145 33.02 2.03 -19.29
C THR A 145 32.93 2.92 -18.04
N GLY A 146 32.28 2.43 -16.99
CA GLY A 146 31.99 3.15 -15.75
C GLY A 146 30.76 4.04 -15.83
N TRP A 147 30.00 4.02 -16.92
CA TRP A 147 28.76 4.79 -17.04
C TRP A 147 27.54 4.12 -16.43
N GLN A 148 27.62 2.81 -16.16
CA GLN A 148 26.53 2.02 -15.60
C GLN A 148 27.03 1.23 -14.39
N TRP A 149 26.20 1.22 -13.35
CA TRP A 149 26.37 0.37 -12.19
C TRP A 149 25.17 -0.55 -12.07
N HIS A 150 25.42 -1.79 -11.74
CA HIS A 150 24.39 -2.81 -11.62
C HIS A 150 24.34 -3.37 -10.20
N LEU A 151 23.12 -3.51 -9.65
CA LEU A 151 22.82 -4.17 -8.40
C LEU A 151 21.87 -5.35 -8.68
N ARG A 152 22.22 -6.54 -8.18
CA ARG A 152 21.43 -7.75 -8.41
C ARG A 152 20.27 -7.85 -7.43
N CYS A 153 19.15 -8.47 -7.84
CA CYS A 153 17.98 -8.74 -6.99
C CYS A 153 18.33 -9.47 -5.69
N ASP A 154 19.23 -10.43 -5.76
CA ASP A 154 19.64 -11.27 -4.62
C ASP A 154 20.24 -10.45 -3.45
N ASP A 155 20.78 -9.27 -3.75
CA ASP A 155 21.43 -8.39 -2.76
C ASP A 155 20.42 -7.57 -1.92
N LEU A 156 19.14 -7.48 -2.33
CA LEU A 156 18.13 -6.61 -1.69
C LEU A 156 17.92 -6.93 -0.21
N ALA A 157 17.80 -8.22 0.13
CA ALA A 157 17.57 -8.63 1.52
C ALA A 157 18.73 -8.22 2.45
N GLU A 158 19.96 -8.26 1.95
CA GLU A 158 21.15 -7.92 2.72
C GLU A 158 21.32 -6.40 2.92
N ILE A 159 20.95 -5.59 1.92
CA ILE A 159 21.08 -4.14 2.00
C ILE A 159 19.93 -3.46 2.76
N ARG A 160 18.77 -4.10 2.87
CA ARG A 160 17.56 -3.54 3.50
C ARG A 160 17.80 -3.06 4.94
N GLY A 161 18.47 -3.85 5.75
CA GLY A 161 18.80 -3.49 7.13
C GLY A 161 19.75 -2.30 7.26
N ILE A 162 20.66 -2.12 6.29
CA ILE A 162 21.61 -0.99 6.24
C ILE A 162 20.90 0.28 5.75
N ALA A 163 20.00 0.11 4.77
CA ALA A 163 19.28 1.20 4.11
C ALA A 163 18.16 1.81 4.97
N ALA A 164 17.63 1.09 5.94
CA ALA A 164 16.39 1.43 6.64
C ALA A 164 16.36 2.86 7.23
N ASP A 165 17.48 3.30 7.74
CA ASP A 165 17.60 4.61 8.43
C ASP A 165 18.27 5.70 7.60
N GLU A 166 18.61 5.43 6.34
CA GLU A 166 19.31 6.40 5.49
C GLU A 166 18.32 7.21 4.64
N PRO A 167 18.55 8.49 4.38
CA PRO A 167 17.76 9.26 3.43
C PRO A 167 18.02 8.78 2.00
N PRO A 168 17.10 8.98 1.06
CA PRO A 168 17.30 8.63 -0.34
C PRO A 168 18.38 9.52 -0.99
N TYR A 169 19.28 8.91 -1.76
CA TYR A 169 20.38 9.62 -2.45
C TYR A 169 19.88 10.59 -3.52
N THR A 170 18.80 10.21 -4.21
CA THR A 170 18.17 10.98 -5.30
C THR A 170 16.68 11.14 -5.03
N PRO A 171 16.26 12.12 -4.20
CA PRO A 171 14.84 12.33 -3.90
C PRO A 171 14.03 12.84 -5.11
N GLY A 172 14.69 13.41 -6.11
CA GLY A 172 14.08 13.92 -7.36
C GLY A 172 13.87 12.87 -8.45
N LEU A 173 13.95 11.58 -8.13
CA LEU A 173 13.76 10.51 -9.10
C LEU A 173 12.27 10.40 -9.48
N VAL A 174 11.96 10.51 -10.78
CA VAL A 174 10.61 10.39 -11.34
C VAL A 174 10.57 9.40 -12.48
N THR A 175 9.43 8.79 -12.69
CA THR A 175 9.24 7.80 -13.76
C THR A 175 9.21 8.47 -15.13
N LEU A 176 10.19 8.17 -15.97
CA LEU A 176 10.20 8.61 -17.37
C LEU A 176 9.21 7.76 -18.20
N GLY A 177 9.33 6.44 -18.11
CA GLY A 177 8.49 5.53 -18.87
C GLY A 177 9.01 4.11 -18.86
N THR A 178 8.60 3.31 -19.85
CA THR A 178 9.00 1.92 -20.02
C THR A 178 9.72 1.72 -21.36
N THR A 179 10.73 0.89 -21.37
CA THR A 179 11.44 0.44 -22.57
C THR A 179 10.70 -0.72 -23.23
N ASP A 180 11.05 -1.07 -24.48
CA ASP A 180 10.40 -2.15 -25.23
C ASP A 180 10.56 -3.54 -24.59
N ASP A 181 11.58 -3.72 -23.77
CA ASP A 181 11.80 -4.96 -22.98
C ASP A 181 11.01 -4.99 -21.66
N GLY A 182 10.17 -3.99 -21.42
CA GLY A 182 9.33 -3.88 -20.23
C GLY A 182 10.02 -3.32 -18.98
N SER A 183 11.30 -2.91 -19.08
CA SER A 183 12.01 -2.27 -17.97
C SER A 183 11.45 -0.86 -17.72
N THR A 184 11.32 -0.46 -16.45
CA THR A 184 10.95 0.91 -16.09
C THR A 184 12.20 1.77 -15.97
N VAL A 185 12.16 2.95 -16.58
CA VAL A 185 13.22 3.97 -16.49
C VAL A 185 12.72 5.15 -15.67
N LEU A 186 13.49 5.50 -14.63
CA LEU A 186 13.28 6.67 -13.81
C LEU A 186 14.44 7.64 -14.02
N VAL A 187 14.19 8.94 -13.96
CA VAL A 187 15.24 9.98 -14.13
C VAL A 187 15.22 10.94 -12.97
N ASP A 188 16.41 11.41 -12.55
CA ASP A 188 16.53 12.39 -11.49
C ASP A 188 16.39 13.81 -12.06
N VAL A 189 15.23 14.43 -11.83
CA VAL A 189 14.95 15.79 -12.33
C VAL A 189 15.90 16.83 -11.75
N GLU A 190 16.49 16.61 -10.58
CA GLU A 190 17.50 17.52 -10.02
C GLU A 190 18.78 17.49 -10.86
N GLN A 191 19.25 16.31 -11.29
CA GLN A 191 20.40 16.18 -12.17
C GLN A 191 20.11 16.68 -13.59
N LEU A 192 18.89 16.55 -14.04
CA LEU A 192 18.46 17.12 -15.33
C LEU A 192 18.39 18.66 -15.27
N GLY A 193 18.13 19.22 -14.07
CA GLY A 193 18.03 20.67 -13.86
C GLY A 193 16.86 21.29 -14.63
N LEU A 194 17.14 22.10 -15.68
CA LEU A 194 16.11 22.61 -16.56
C LEU A 194 15.87 21.64 -17.72
N THR A 195 14.66 21.13 -17.78
CA THR A 195 14.21 20.19 -18.82
C THR A 195 13.10 20.81 -19.66
N SER A 196 13.33 20.90 -20.97
CA SER A 196 12.34 21.24 -21.97
C SER A 196 11.60 19.98 -22.41
N VAL A 197 10.27 20.01 -22.39
CA VAL A 197 9.41 18.88 -22.79
C VAL A 197 8.62 19.26 -24.02
N GLU A 198 9.04 18.74 -25.16
CA GLU A 198 8.57 19.12 -26.50
C GLU A 198 7.76 17.99 -27.15
N GLY A 199 6.80 18.31 -27.98
CA GLY A 199 6.02 17.36 -28.78
C GLY A 199 4.52 17.56 -28.67
N ASP A 200 3.75 16.46 -28.81
CA ASP A 200 2.30 16.52 -28.71
C ASP A 200 1.82 17.04 -27.35
N ALA A 201 0.99 18.09 -27.36
CA ALA A 201 0.57 18.76 -26.12
C ALA A 201 -0.23 17.87 -25.17
N GLY A 202 -0.97 16.88 -25.69
CA GLY A 202 -1.72 15.92 -24.89
C GLY A 202 -0.77 14.94 -24.18
N VAL A 203 0.20 14.40 -24.92
CA VAL A 203 1.23 13.49 -24.39
C VAL A 203 2.10 14.20 -23.35
N VAL A 204 2.57 15.42 -23.66
CA VAL A 204 3.36 16.25 -22.76
C VAL A 204 2.61 16.51 -21.46
N ARG A 205 1.35 16.91 -21.53
CA ARG A 205 0.51 17.16 -20.36
C ARG A 205 0.32 15.89 -19.50
N ALA A 206 0.02 14.76 -20.15
CA ALA A 206 -0.19 13.50 -19.45
C ALA A 206 1.07 13.02 -18.74
N TRP A 207 2.25 13.20 -19.33
CA TRP A 207 3.52 12.87 -18.68
C TRP A 207 3.81 13.83 -17.51
N LEU A 208 3.64 15.14 -17.67
CA LEU A 208 3.84 16.11 -16.59
C LEU A 208 2.90 15.86 -15.41
N THR A 209 1.67 15.41 -15.69
CA THR A 209 0.72 14.97 -14.67
C THR A 209 1.26 13.74 -13.91
N GLY A 210 1.83 12.78 -14.64
CA GLY A 210 2.51 11.61 -14.06
C GLY A 210 3.69 11.99 -13.17
N VAL A 211 4.56 12.90 -13.65
CA VAL A 211 5.71 13.42 -12.88
C VAL A 211 5.25 14.11 -11.59
N ALA A 212 4.21 14.96 -11.66
CA ALA A 212 3.68 15.64 -10.49
C ALA A 212 3.12 14.64 -9.45
N LEU A 213 2.42 13.61 -9.92
CA LEU A 213 1.87 12.58 -9.06
C LEU A 213 3.00 11.71 -8.45
N ASP A 214 4.03 11.38 -9.23
CA ASP A 214 5.17 10.60 -8.78
C ASP A 214 5.93 11.33 -7.66
N VAL A 215 6.29 12.61 -7.88
CA VAL A 215 6.90 13.45 -6.83
C VAL A 215 6.03 13.53 -5.58
N ALA A 216 4.71 13.60 -5.72
CA ALA A 216 3.79 13.69 -4.58
C ALA A 216 3.61 12.36 -3.83
N THR A 217 3.94 11.21 -4.42
CA THR A 217 3.57 9.89 -3.85
C THR A 217 4.73 8.92 -3.70
N ALA A 218 5.82 9.08 -4.45
CA ALA A 218 6.95 8.14 -4.40
C ALA A 218 7.57 8.06 -2.99
N PRO A 219 7.95 6.86 -2.52
CA PRO A 219 8.48 6.66 -1.18
C PRO A 219 9.84 7.37 -0.95
N TRP A 220 10.62 7.61 -2.00
CA TRP A 220 11.90 8.34 -1.95
C TRP A 220 11.75 9.86 -2.05
N ALA A 221 10.57 10.40 -2.42
CA ALA A 221 10.36 11.84 -2.62
C ALA A 221 9.87 12.57 -1.35
N THR A 222 10.21 12.08 -0.16
CA THR A 222 9.72 12.61 1.12
C THR A 222 10.21 14.04 1.43
N GLU A 223 11.35 14.45 0.87
CA GLU A 223 11.97 15.76 1.08
C GLU A 223 11.94 16.61 -0.20
N VAL A 224 10.83 16.53 -0.95
CA VAL A 224 10.63 17.29 -2.18
C VAL A 224 9.48 18.28 -2.01
N ASP A 225 9.71 19.54 -2.30
CA ASP A 225 8.73 20.61 -2.37
C ASP A 225 8.25 20.77 -3.83
N LEU A 226 7.04 20.35 -4.13
CA LEU A 226 6.47 20.37 -5.47
C LEU A 226 5.69 21.67 -5.73
N ARG A 227 6.10 22.42 -6.76
CA ARG A 227 5.44 23.63 -7.21
C ARG A 227 4.86 23.46 -8.60
N LEU A 228 3.57 23.69 -8.78
CA LEU A 228 2.87 23.57 -10.04
C LEU A 228 2.53 24.96 -10.59
N VAL A 229 2.84 25.17 -11.86
CA VAL A 229 2.65 26.45 -12.57
C VAL A 229 1.70 26.25 -13.74
N GLY A 230 0.61 26.99 -13.79
CA GLY A 230 -0.28 27.10 -14.95
C GLY A 230 -1.30 25.98 -15.13
N GLY A 231 -1.34 24.96 -14.28
CA GLY A 231 -2.32 23.86 -14.43
C GLY A 231 -2.21 22.80 -13.33
N LEU A 232 -2.88 21.68 -13.52
CA LEU A 232 -2.91 20.54 -12.57
C LEU A 232 -3.46 20.95 -11.19
N ILE A 233 -4.45 21.85 -11.18
CA ILE A 233 -5.06 22.44 -9.98
C ILE A 233 -5.58 21.34 -9.03
N GLU A 234 -6.03 20.23 -9.59
CA GLU A 234 -6.59 19.08 -8.86
C GLU A 234 -5.57 18.47 -7.88
N LEU A 235 -4.27 18.55 -8.21
CA LEU A 235 -3.20 18.08 -7.35
C LEU A 235 -2.86 19.06 -6.22
N GLY A 236 -3.28 20.31 -6.31
CA GLY A 236 -3.04 21.32 -5.27
C GLY A 236 -3.70 21.03 -3.92
N ALA A 237 -4.59 20.04 -3.85
CA ALA A 237 -5.16 19.55 -2.61
C ALA A 237 -4.20 18.64 -1.81
N LEU A 238 -3.09 18.18 -2.41
CA LEU A 238 -2.08 17.35 -1.74
C LEU A 238 -1.15 18.23 -0.90
N GLU A 239 -0.85 17.81 0.31
CA GLU A 239 -0.06 18.56 1.31
C GLU A 239 1.33 19.01 0.81
N GLN A 240 1.96 18.19 -0.06
CA GLN A 240 3.29 18.45 -0.61
C GLN A 240 3.28 19.32 -1.87
N VAL A 241 2.10 19.70 -2.35
CA VAL A 241 1.92 20.42 -3.61
C VAL A 241 1.48 21.85 -3.34
N SER A 242 2.17 22.80 -3.93
CA SER A 242 1.79 24.21 -3.90
C SER A 242 1.57 24.73 -5.31
N LEU A 243 0.50 25.47 -5.52
CA LEU A 243 0.26 26.17 -6.76
C LEU A 243 1.08 27.47 -6.76
N LEU A 244 1.81 27.72 -7.84
CA LEU A 244 2.70 28.87 -7.97
C LEU A 244 2.31 29.73 -9.16
N ASP A 245 2.19 31.01 -8.93
CA ASP A 245 2.00 31.97 -10.01
C ASP A 245 3.29 32.13 -10.82
N PRO A 246 3.23 32.20 -12.17
CA PRO A 246 4.43 32.30 -13.01
C PRO A 246 5.45 33.37 -12.56
N PRO A 247 5.06 34.59 -12.20
CA PRO A 247 6.02 35.62 -11.76
C PRO A 247 6.77 35.30 -10.48
N ALA A 248 6.27 34.35 -9.66
CA ALA A 248 6.94 33.97 -8.41
C ALA A 248 8.02 32.89 -8.59
N VAL A 249 8.08 32.24 -9.76
CA VAL A 249 9.03 31.15 -10.05
C VAL A 249 10.49 31.57 -9.80
N PRO A 250 11.00 32.70 -10.32
CA PRO A 250 12.38 33.08 -10.11
C PRO A 250 12.73 33.23 -8.62
N GLY A 251 11.85 33.85 -7.84
CA GLY A 251 12.09 34.07 -6.41
C GLY A 251 12.15 32.76 -5.61
N VAL A 252 11.28 31.79 -5.93
CA VAL A 252 11.30 30.46 -5.29
C VAL A 252 12.57 29.70 -5.65
N VAL A 253 12.97 29.71 -6.92
CA VAL A 253 14.18 29.04 -7.38
C VAL A 253 15.41 29.69 -6.74
N ASP A 254 15.53 31.01 -6.72
CA ASP A 254 16.65 31.74 -6.10
C ASP A 254 16.77 31.47 -4.61
N ALA A 255 15.65 31.43 -3.89
CA ALA A 255 15.64 31.09 -2.47
C ALA A 255 16.14 29.66 -2.21
N THR A 256 15.69 28.70 -3.01
CA THR A 256 16.14 27.30 -2.93
C THR A 256 17.64 27.18 -3.22
N VAL A 257 18.12 27.81 -4.30
CA VAL A 257 19.55 27.82 -4.66
C VAL A 257 20.42 28.40 -3.54
N THR A 258 19.96 29.49 -2.94
CA THR A 258 20.67 30.14 -1.82
C THR A 258 20.78 29.24 -0.60
N ALA A 259 19.67 28.61 -0.21
CA ALA A 259 19.64 27.67 0.91
C ALA A 259 20.53 26.45 0.64
N THR A 260 20.45 25.88 -0.56
CA THR A 260 21.26 24.73 -0.96
C THR A 260 22.76 25.08 -1.04
N ALA A 261 23.12 26.25 -1.56
CA ALA A 261 24.50 26.69 -1.66
C ALA A 261 25.20 26.78 -0.29
N GLN A 262 24.47 27.15 0.76
CA GLN A 262 24.98 27.18 2.13
C GLN A 262 25.35 25.78 2.64
N SER A 263 24.53 24.77 2.28
CA SER A 263 24.73 23.37 2.68
C SER A 263 25.70 22.60 1.77
N LEU A 264 25.92 23.07 0.53
CA LEU A 264 26.74 22.37 -0.45
C LEU A 264 28.24 22.30 -0.03
N GLY A 265 28.78 23.34 0.63
CA GLY A 265 30.14 23.37 1.13
C GLY A 265 31.18 23.11 0.02
N ARG A 266 32.01 22.06 0.20
CA ARG A 266 33.09 21.67 -0.75
C ARG A 266 32.64 20.53 -1.71
N HIS A 267 31.40 20.08 -1.61
CA HIS A 267 30.93 18.95 -2.40
C HIS A 267 30.71 19.35 -3.87
N PRO A 268 31.00 18.43 -4.82
CA PRO A 268 30.89 18.72 -6.25
C PRO A 268 29.46 18.82 -6.75
N SER A 269 28.51 18.21 -6.05
CA SER A 269 27.09 18.19 -6.39
C SER A 269 26.20 18.08 -5.15
N THR A 270 24.91 18.36 -5.31
CA THR A 270 23.89 18.17 -4.27
C THR A 270 23.75 16.71 -3.84
N GLN A 271 23.81 15.77 -4.77
CA GLN A 271 23.83 14.34 -4.47
C GLN A 271 25.04 13.97 -3.59
N ALA A 272 26.24 14.46 -3.95
CA ALA A 272 27.44 14.20 -3.17
C ALA A 272 27.35 14.79 -1.75
N ALA A 273 26.84 16.00 -1.62
CA ALA A 273 26.67 16.66 -0.33
C ALA A 273 25.60 15.98 0.53
N ARG A 274 24.46 15.62 -0.06
CA ARG A 274 23.38 14.88 0.61
C ARG A 274 23.86 13.50 1.07
N GLY A 275 24.60 12.78 0.22
CA GLY A 275 25.23 11.52 0.60
C GLY A 275 26.21 11.65 1.76
N ALA A 276 26.99 12.74 1.81
CA ALA A 276 27.92 13.01 2.90
C ALA A 276 27.19 13.43 4.19
N ALA A 277 26.12 14.22 4.10
CA ALA A 277 25.31 14.66 5.24
C ALA A 277 24.60 13.46 5.92
N GLY A 278 24.22 12.44 5.16
CA GLY A 278 23.52 11.28 5.69
C GLY A 278 22.19 11.67 6.37
N ARG A 279 22.11 11.48 7.70
CA ARG A 279 20.91 11.81 8.49
C ARG A 279 20.81 13.28 8.93
N GLU A 280 21.81 14.10 8.65
CA GLU A 280 21.75 15.52 8.97
C GLU A 280 20.71 16.22 8.08
N PRO A 281 20.00 17.25 8.61
CA PRO A 281 19.00 17.98 7.84
C PRO A 281 19.60 18.60 6.57
N TRP A 282 18.97 18.34 5.43
CA TRP A 282 19.31 18.89 4.13
C TRP A 282 18.16 19.73 3.60
N PRO A 283 18.41 20.87 2.92
CA PRO A 283 17.34 21.66 2.29
C PRO A 283 16.52 20.81 1.32
N PRO A 284 15.17 20.92 1.34
CA PRO A 284 14.31 20.16 0.44
C PRO A 284 14.60 20.51 -1.02
N LEU A 285 14.54 19.51 -1.89
CA LEU A 285 14.57 19.72 -3.34
C LEU A 285 13.28 20.41 -3.78
N THR A 286 13.39 21.56 -4.46
CA THR A 286 12.23 22.22 -5.08
C THR A 286 12.07 21.75 -6.53
N VAL A 287 10.94 21.14 -6.86
CA VAL A 287 10.58 20.76 -8.23
C VAL A 287 9.48 21.69 -8.74
N VAL A 288 9.77 22.41 -9.80
CA VAL A 288 8.80 23.28 -10.50
C VAL A 288 8.34 22.60 -11.77
N ILE A 289 7.03 22.35 -11.91
CA ILE A 289 6.43 21.81 -13.11
C ILE A 289 5.59 22.89 -13.78
N SER A 290 6.00 23.30 -14.99
CA SER A 290 5.27 24.25 -15.82
C SER A 290 4.49 23.51 -16.90
N THR A 291 3.17 23.71 -16.90
CA THR A 291 2.26 23.07 -17.85
C THR A 291 2.16 23.84 -19.18
N PRO A 292 1.62 23.21 -20.25
CA PRO A 292 1.43 23.89 -21.53
C PRO A 292 0.63 25.19 -21.40
N GLY A 293 1.12 26.26 -22.02
CA GLY A 293 0.50 27.59 -21.98
C GLY A 293 1.09 28.57 -20.97
N THR A 294 2.06 28.13 -20.15
CA THR A 294 2.83 29.02 -19.27
C THR A 294 3.83 29.85 -20.10
N ASP A 295 4.05 31.11 -19.73
CA ASP A 295 5.09 31.95 -20.36
C ASP A 295 6.49 31.37 -20.06
N GLN A 296 7.13 30.86 -21.09
CA GLN A 296 8.44 30.20 -20.98
C GLN A 296 9.55 31.20 -20.64
N SER A 297 9.38 32.49 -20.90
CA SER A 297 10.39 33.51 -20.54
C SER A 297 10.57 33.62 -19.03
N VAL A 298 9.54 33.42 -18.27
CA VAL A 298 9.58 33.40 -16.80
C VAL A 298 10.32 32.16 -16.28
N VAL A 299 10.03 31.00 -16.88
CA VAL A 299 10.70 29.74 -16.54
C VAL A 299 12.17 29.78 -16.94
N ASP A 300 12.48 30.30 -18.13
CA ASP A 300 13.85 30.43 -18.66
C ASP A 300 14.73 31.33 -17.78
N ALA A 301 14.17 32.37 -17.19
CA ALA A 301 14.88 33.26 -16.27
C ALA A 301 15.26 32.59 -14.93
N ALA A 302 14.62 31.50 -14.56
CA ALA A 302 14.80 30.82 -13.28
C ALA A 302 15.97 29.83 -13.21
N ILE A 303 16.86 29.81 -14.21
CA ILE A 303 17.85 28.74 -14.40
C ILE A 303 19.29 29.20 -14.18
N PRO A 304 20.19 28.22 -13.94
CA PRO A 304 20.07 26.86 -13.44
C PRO A 304 20.17 26.81 -11.93
N ALA A 305 19.50 25.87 -11.28
CA ALA A 305 19.52 25.84 -9.85
C ALA A 305 20.00 24.48 -9.29
N ARG A 306 21.00 24.53 -8.41
CA ARG A 306 21.36 23.39 -7.56
C ARG A 306 20.36 23.32 -6.41
N GLY A 307 19.73 22.16 -6.20
CA GLY A 307 18.67 21.98 -5.23
C GLY A 307 17.28 22.39 -5.74
N ALA A 308 17.19 22.80 -7.01
CA ALA A 308 15.93 23.01 -7.69
C ALA A 308 15.94 22.33 -9.06
N ALA A 309 14.81 21.86 -9.50
CA ALA A 309 14.55 21.31 -10.82
C ALA A 309 13.38 22.04 -11.47
N VAL A 310 13.46 22.30 -12.76
CA VAL A 310 12.38 22.94 -13.55
C VAL A 310 12.07 22.05 -14.74
N VAL A 311 10.86 21.51 -14.80
CA VAL A 311 10.37 20.71 -15.91
C VAL A 311 9.29 21.52 -16.62
N ALA A 312 9.56 21.98 -17.83
CA ALA A 312 8.72 22.94 -18.53
C ALA A 312 8.21 22.39 -19.87
N ALA A 313 6.91 22.54 -20.11
CA ALA A 313 6.29 22.22 -21.38
C ALA A 313 6.68 23.21 -22.48
N GLY A 314 7.00 22.69 -23.67
CA GLY A 314 7.42 23.48 -24.82
C GLY A 314 8.91 23.78 -24.87
N PRO A 315 9.38 24.40 -25.94
CA PRO A 315 10.80 24.69 -26.14
C PRO A 315 11.29 25.77 -25.18
N VAL A 316 12.30 25.44 -24.38
CA VAL A 316 12.98 26.36 -23.46
C VAL A 316 14.40 26.59 -23.97
N PRO A 317 14.77 27.78 -24.45
CA PRO A 317 16.04 28.02 -25.16
C PRO A 317 17.28 27.68 -24.35
N ARG A 318 17.24 27.84 -23.03
CA ARG A 318 18.36 27.55 -22.13
C ARG A 318 18.41 26.12 -21.62
N ALA A 319 17.40 25.31 -21.91
CA ALA A 319 17.39 23.93 -21.50
C ALA A 319 18.49 23.13 -22.19
N THR A 320 19.35 22.50 -21.37
CA THR A 320 20.40 21.60 -21.85
C THR A 320 19.86 20.18 -21.99
N VAL A 321 18.75 19.89 -21.36
CA VAL A 321 18.04 18.59 -21.41
C VAL A 321 16.70 18.79 -22.11
N ARG A 322 16.44 17.94 -23.10
CA ARG A 322 15.22 18.00 -23.91
C ARG A 322 14.58 16.61 -23.99
N LEU A 323 13.34 16.53 -23.58
CA LEU A 323 12.49 15.38 -23.79
C LEU A 323 11.61 15.64 -25.00
N VAL A 324 11.80 14.88 -26.08
CA VAL A 324 11.04 15.02 -27.32
C VAL A 324 10.07 13.86 -27.46
N ALA A 325 8.76 14.16 -27.35
CA ALA A 325 7.69 13.17 -27.36
C ALA A 325 6.94 13.15 -28.70
N GLY A 326 6.77 11.97 -29.27
CA GLY A 326 5.90 11.72 -30.42
C GLY A 326 4.42 11.58 -30.00
N ALA A 327 3.53 11.74 -30.96
CA ALA A 327 2.08 11.53 -30.78
C ALA A 327 1.73 10.05 -30.45
N ASP A 328 2.63 9.12 -30.72
CA ASP A 328 2.52 7.69 -30.40
C ASP A 328 2.88 7.36 -28.94
N GLY A 329 3.28 8.38 -28.17
CA GLY A 329 3.68 8.24 -26.77
C GLY A 329 5.13 7.79 -26.56
N TYR A 330 5.92 7.58 -27.63
CA TYR A 330 7.36 7.38 -27.49
C TYR A 330 8.08 8.73 -27.34
N ALA A 331 9.11 8.74 -26.53
CA ALA A 331 9.95 9.92 -26.36
C ALA A 331 11.41 9.56 -26.20
N THR A 332 12.28 10.52 -26.55
CA THR A 332 13.72 10.42 -26.35
C THR A 332 14.22 11.59 -25.52
N LEU A 333 14.98 11.27 -24.46
CA LEU A 333 15.62 12.24 -23.58
C LEU A 333 17.05 12.55 -24.04
N TYR A 334 17.28 13.77 -24.51
CA TYR A 334 18.58 14.27 -24.96
C TYR A 334 19.28 15.06 -23.85
N PRO A 335 20.61 14.97 -23.70
CA PRO A 335 21.58 14.27 -24.57
C PRO A 335 21.80 12.77 -24.23
N TYR A 336 21.07 12.20 -23.30
CA TYR A 336 21.32 10.85 -22.77
C TYR A 336 20.93 9.72 -23.73
N GLY A 337 20.12 10.00 -24.76
CA GLY A 337 19.68 9.00 -25.71
C GLY A 337 18.72 7.94 -25.13
N LEU A 338 18.07 8.24 -24.01
CA LEU A 338 17.10 7.33 -23.39
C LEU A 338 15.78 7.41 -24.15
N SER A 339 15.40 6.32 -24.79
CA SER A 339 14.14 6.18 -25.52
C SER A 339 13.19 5.27 -24.77
N VAL A 340 11.97 5.75 -24.51
CA VAL A 340 10.96 5.04 -23.74
C VAL A 340 9.56 5.34 -24.30
N ARG A 341 8.60 4.47 -23.98
CA ARG A 341 7.20 4.83 -23.97
C ARG A 341 6.91 5.59 -22.69
N LEU A 342 6.48 6.86 -22.82
CA LEU A 342 6.30 7.74 -21.66
C LEU A 342 5.27 7.23 -20.68
N SER A 343 5.52 7.50 -19.40
CA SER A 343 4.54 7.39 -18.34
C SER A 343 3.46 8.44 -18.53
N ALA A 344 2.21 8.03 -18.67
CA ALA A 344 1.10 8.96 -18.92
C ALA A 344 -0.01 8.76 -17.90
N VAL A 345 -0.42 9.86 -17.24
CA VAL A 345 -1.57 9.90 -16.34
C VAL A 345 -2.51 10.99 -16.82
N ASP A 346 -3.75 10.64 -17.11
CA ASP A 346 -4.73 11.64 -17.48
C ASP A 346 -5.17 12.49 -16.27
N GLN A 347 -5.62 13.70 -16.56
CA GLN A 347 -5.98 14.69 -15.55
C GLN A 347 -7.13 14.23 -14.64
N ARG A 348 -8.08 13.46 -15.17
CA ARG A 348 -9.19 12.91 -14.38
C ARG A 348 -8.68 11.89 -13.36
N THR A 349 -7.86 10.94 -13.80
CA THR A 349 -7.24 9.93 -12.93
C THR A 349 -6.39 10.60 -11.85
N ALA A 350 -5.63 11.65 -12.18
CA ALA A 350 -4.86 12.42 -11.21
C ALA A 350 -5.75 13.13 -10.18
N GLY A 351 -6.84 13.76 -10.62
CA GLY A 351 -7.82 14.39 -9.73
C GLY A 351 -8.53 13.40 -8.82
N ASP A 352 -8.90 12.24 -9.33
CA ASP A 352 -9.49 11.16 -8.56
C ASP A 352 -8.48 10.64 -7.51
N THR A 353 -7.22 10.53 -7.88
CA THR A 353 -6.13 10.13 -6.97
C THR A 353 -5.89 11.15 -5.86
N ALA A 354 -5.87 12.44 -6.20
CA ALA A 354 -5.76 13.50 -5.20
C ALA A 354 -6.93 13.46 -4.21
N ARG A 355 -8.16 13.23 -4.69
CA ARG A 355 -9.35 13.07 -3.83
C ARG A 355 -9.27 11.81 -2.96
N LEU A 356 -8.72 10.71 -3.45
CA LEU A 356 -8.47 9.50 -2.66
C LEU A 356 -7.49 9.77 -1.52
N LEU A 357 -6.36 10.40 -1.82
CA LEU A 357 -5.31 10.70 -0.85
C LEU A 357 -5.78 11.71 0.21
N THR A 358 -6.46 12.79 -0.20
CA THR A 358 -7.01 13.80 0.72
C THR A 358 -8.17 13.25 1.55
N GLY A 359 -9.06 12.47 0.95
CA GLY A 359 -10.14 11.78 1.66
C GLY A 359 -9.62 10.79 2.69
N ALA A 360 -8.52 10.08 2.38
CA ALA A 360 -7.86 9.22 3.33
C ALA A 360 -7.21 9.99 4.50
N ALA A 361 -6.76 11.22 4.28
CA ALA A 361 -6.15 12.10 5.30
C ALA A 361 -7.16 12.93 6.08
N ALA A 362 -8.40 13.14 5.58
CA ALA A 362 -9.39 14.02 6.18
C ALA A 362 -9.75 13.63 7.64
N PRO A 363 -10.00 14.59 8.56
CA PRO A 363 -10.44 14.30 9.93
C PRO A 363 -11.75 13.49 9.95
N VAL A 364 -11.92 12.62 10.95
CA VAL A 364 -13.18 11.87 11.13
C VAL A 364 -14.25 12.84 11.60
N ALA A 365 -15.27 13.10 10.79
CA ALA A 365 -16.49 13.75 11.28
C ALA A 365 -17.19 12.81 12.27
N PRO A 366 -17.80 13.33 13.36
CA PRO A 366 -18.66 12.53 14.21
C PRO A 366 -19.78 11.92 13.35
N PRO A 367 -20.25 10.71 13.67
CA PRO A 367 -21.23 10.00 12.84
C PRO A 367 -22.52 10.83 12.74
N THR A 368 -22.77 11.40 11.58
CA THR A 368 -24.12 11.86 11.20
C THR A 368 -24.91 10.63 10.80
N ALA A 369 -25.95 10.36 11.58
CA ALA A 369 -26.87 9.26 11.34
C ALA A 369 -27.66 9.50 10.05
N THR A 370 -27.14 9.10 8.88
CA THR A 370 -27.98 8.88 7.69
C THR A 370 -27.18 8.11 6.62
N GLY A 371 -27.60 6.90 6.31
CA GLY A 371 -27.38 6.27 5.00
C GLY A 371 -26.06 5.57 4.74
N ALA A 372 -25.33 5.13 5.75
CA ALA A 372 -24.16 4.27 5.57
C ALA A 372 -24.56 2.80 5.46
N VAL A 373 -23.87 2.05 4.59
CA VAL A 373 -23.68 0.60 4.74
C VAL A 373 -23.54 0.33 6.23
N ALA A 374 -24.44 -0.51 6.77
CA ALA A 374 -24.56 -0.71 8.20
C ALA A 374 -23.17 -0.82 8.83
N PRO A 375 -22.79 0.11 9.71
CA PRO A 375 -21.52 -0.01 10.42
C PRO A 375 -21.57 -1.36 11.12
N TRP A 376 -20.43 -2.00 11.21
CA TRP A 376 -20.24 -3.06 12.19
C TRP A 376 -20.97 -2.63 13.44
N PRO A 377 -21.91 -3.46 13.97
CA PRO A 377 -22.86 -2.98 14.93
C PRO A 377 -22.17 -2.13 15.96
N ALA A 378 -22.50 -0.83 15.91
CA ALA A 378 -22.13 0.07 16.96
C ALA A 378 -22.47 -0.63 18.28
N ARG A 379 -21.63 -0.42 19.29
CA ARG A 379 -21.95 -0.81 20.65
C ARG A 379 -23.44 -0.51 20.83
N PRO A 380 -24.29 -1.48 21.13
CA PRO A 380 -25.68 -1.16 21.45
C PRO A 380 -25.59 -0.10 22.55
N ASP A 381 -26.29 1.01 22.32
CA ASP A 381 -26.47 2.07 23.32
C ASP A 381 -26.65 1.40 24.67
N ALA A 382 -25.99 1.95 25.67
CA ALA A 382 -25.97 1.46 27.01
C ALA A 382 -27.34 0.91 27.41
N VAL A 383 -27.52 -0.37 27.22
CA VAL A 383 -28.52 -1.10 27.98
C VAL A 383 -28.06 -0.95 29.43
N ALA A 384 -28.92 -0.44 30.26
CA ALA A 384 -28.70 -0.23 31.69
C ALA A 384 -27.78 -1.29 32.26
N ASP A 385 -26.74 -0.83 32.98
CA ASP A 385 -25.76 -1.66 33.64
C ASP A 385 -26.44 -2.95 34.16
N PRO A 386 -26.03 -4.14 33.71
CA PRO A 386 -26.40 -5.33 34.43
C PRO A 386 -25.73 -5.24 35.79
N ASP A 387 -26.54 -5.43 36.81
CA ASP A 387 -26.19 -5.55 38.22
C ASP A 387 -24.86 -6.31 38.45
N PRO A 388 -24.08 -6.01 39.51
CA PRO A 388 -22.72 -6.47 39.68
C PRO A 388 -22.61 -7.98 39.47
N ARG A 389 -21.79 -8.32 38.52
CA ARG A 389 -21.54 -9.58 37.84
C ARG A 389 -21.57 -10.76 38.83
N GLU A 390 -22.64 -11.54 38.79
CA GLU A 390 -22.68 -12.84 39.43
C GLU A 390 -21.47 -13.67 38.98
N ASP A 391 -20.73 -14.24 39.94
CA ASP A 391 -19.63 -15.19 39.64
C ASP A 391 -20.18 -16.31 38.76
N ALA A 392 -19.48 -16.58 37.66
CA ALA A 392 -19.91 -17.59 36.73
C ALA A 392 -20.03 -18.94 37.40
N THR A 393 -21.23 -19.51 37.44
CA THR A 393 -21.41 -20.87 37.96
C THR A 393 -20.67 -21.88 37.08
N ASP A 394 -20.33 -23.06 37.62
CA ASP A 394 -19.65 -24.13 36.84
C ASP A 394 -20.46 -24.53 35.59
N GLU A 395 -21.77 -24.50 35.67
CA GLU A 395 -22.66 -24.76 34.52
C GLU A 395 -22.51 -23.69 33.44
N VAL A 396 -22.38 -22.43 33.82
CA VAL A 396 -22.17 -21.31 32.86
C VAL A 396 -20.79 -21.43 32.22
N ARG A 397 -19.74 -21.75 32.99
CA ARG A 397 -18.39 -21.97 32.45
C ARG A 397 -18.38 -23.11 31.43
N GLU A 398 -19.01 -24.26 31.72
CA GLU A 398 -19.04 -25.42 30.83
C GLU A 398 -19.86 -25.11 29.54
N ARG A 399 -20.92 -24.32 29.65
CA ARG A 399 -21.69 -23.84 28.49
C ARG A 399 -20.83 -23.00 27.55
N TYR A 400 -20.03 -22.04 28.07
CA TYR A 400 -19.14 -21.24 27.23
C TYR A 400 -17.95 -22.05 26.70
N ALA A 401 -17.40 -22.99 27.47
CA ALA A 401 -16.38 -23.91 26.99
C ALA A 401 -16.91 -24.79 25.83
N THR A 402 -18.15 -25.23 25.90
CA THR A 402 -18.81 -25.97 24.82
C THR A 402 -19.04 -25.09 23.59
N LEU A 403 -19.45 -23.84 23.78
CA LEU A 403 -19.59 -22.86 22.69
C LEU A 403 -18.25 -22.61 22.00
N ILE A 404 -17.17 -22.41 22.74
CA ILE A 404 -15.82 -22.22 22.19
C ILE A 404 -15.42 -23.44 21.34
N ARG A 405 -15.61 -24.66 21.85
CA ARG A 405 -15.32 -25.89 21.11
C ARG A 405 -16.12 -25.97 19.80
N SER A 406 -17.40 -25.63 19.83
CA SER A 406 -18.25 -25.60 18.63
C SER A 406 -17.80 -24.55 17.60
N ILE A 407 -17.43 -23.33 18.04
CA ILE A 407 -16.92 -22.28 17.14
C ILE A 407 -15.58 -22.68 16.51
N LEU A 408 -14.72 -23.35 17.25
CA LEU A 408 -13.38 -23.78 16.80
C LEU A 408 -13.39 -25.11 16.05
N GLU A 409 -14.55 -25.79 15.95
CA GLU A 409 -14.65 -27.05 15.21
C GLU A 409 -14.05 -26.92 13.81
N PRO A 410 -13.11 -27.80 13.42
CA PRO A 410 -12.47 -27.71 12.11
C PRO A 410 -13.48 -27.94 10.98
N GLY A 411 -13.29 -27.18 9.88
CA GLY A 411 -14.03 -27.35 8.65
C GLY A 411 -13.33 -28.33 7.70
N GLU A 412 -14.02 -28.77 6.67
CA GLU A 412 -13.40 -29.51 5.58
C GLU A 412 -12.46 -28.59 4.78
N ILE A 413 -12.83 -27.32 4.64
CA ILE A 413 -12.03 -26.25 4.07
C ILE A 413 -11.77 -25.21 5.15
N GLU A 414 -10.51 -24.88 5.39
CA GLU A 414 -10.08 -23.85 6.32
C GLU A 414 -9.53 -22.64 5.58
N VAL A 415 -10.06 -21.45 5.90
CA VAL A 415 -9.65 -20.18 5.32
C VAL A 415 -8.99 -19.32 6.39
N VAL A 416 -7.79 -18.87 6.13
CA VAL A 416 -6.99 -17.98 6.99
C VAL A 416 -6.87 -16.63 6.33
N VAL A 417 -7.24 -15.56 7.04
CA VAL A 417 -7.09 -14.16 6.61
C VAL A 417 -6.56 -13.25 7.73
N LEU A 418 -6.48 -13.76 8.97
CA LEU A 418 -5.87 -13.06 10.10
C LEU A 418 -4.33 -13.24 10.10
N GLY A 419 -3.72 -12.97 8.96
CA GLY A 419 -2.31 -13.12 8.62
C GLY A 419 -2.17 -13.25 7.12
N GLN A 420 -1.16 -14.01 6.67
CA GLN A 420 -1.00 -14.37 5.26
C GLN A 420 -2.20 -15.22 4.79
N PRO A 421 -2.88 -14.82 3.72
CA PRO A 421 -4.04 -15.56 3.22
C PRO A 421 -3.69 -16.98 2.79
N GLN A 422 -4.42 -17.94 3.34
CA GLN A 422 -4.25 -19.37 3.03
C GLN A 422 -5.61 -20.06 3.00
N VAL A 423 -5.74 -21.04 2.15
CA VAL A 423 -6.89 -21.95 2.11
C VAL A 423 -6.36 -23.38 2.08
N THR A 424 -6.83 -24.22 2.95
CA THR A 424 -6.44 -25.63 3.04
C THR A 424 -7.65 -26.54 2.89
N GLY A 425 -7.44 -27.82 2.57
CA GLY A 425 -8.50 -28.78 2.34
C GLY A 425 -8.90 -28.91 0.85
N TRP A 426 -8.09 -28.40 -0.08
CA TRP A 426 -8.31 -28.55 -1.52
C TRP A 426 -8.29 -30.02 -1.95
N GLU A 427 -9.22 -30.41 -2.80
CA GLU A 427 -9.19 -31.73 -3.44
C GLU A 427 -8.18 -31.78 -4.60
N HIS A 428 -8.01 -30.62 -5.32
CA HIS A 428 -7.04 -30.45 -6.40
C HIS A 428 -6.25 -29.19 -6.19
N GLU A 429 -5.04 -29.08 -6.77
CA GLU A 429 -4.16 -27.93 -6.64
C GLU A 429 -4.85 -26.64 -7.11
N PRO A 430 -4.95 -25.60 -6.25
CA PRO A 430 -5.65 -24.38 -6.59
C PRO A 430 -4.77 -23.43 -7.42
N ARG A 431 -5.39 -22.66 -8.28
CA ARG A 431 -4.76 -21.46 -8.85
C ARG A 431 -4.82 -20.31 -7.85
N GLN A 432 -3.86 -19.38 -7.92
CA GLN A 432 -3.80 -18.21 -7.03
C GLN A 432 -5.13 -17.43 -6.95
N ARG A 433 -5.80 -17.21 -8.08
CA ARG A 433 -7.12 -16.56 -8.12
C ARG A 433 -8.22 -17.37 -7.45
N SER A 434 -8.11 -18.69 -7.41
CA SER A 434 -9.07 -19.54 -6.69
C SER A 434 -8.96 -19.31 -5.17
N ILE A 435 -7.76 -19.17 -4.64
CA ILE A 435 -7.51 -18.84 -3.23
C ILE A 435 -8.11 -17.47 -2.92
N GLU A 436 -7.87 -16.48 -3.77
CA GLU A 436 -8.39 -15.12 -3.59
C GLU A 436 -9.92 -15.05 -3.60
N ILE A 437 -10.58 -15.77 -4.53
CA ILE A 437 -12.05 -15.90 -4.58
C ILE A 437 -12.60 -16.46 -3.25
N VAL A 438 -11.97 -17.51 -2.73
CA VAL A 438 -12.42 -18.14 -1.48
C VAL A 438 -12.21 -17.19 -0.30
N CYS A 439 -11.07 -16.52 -0.20
CA CYS A 439 -10.78 -15.52 0.84
C CYS A 439 -11.78 -14.35 0.76
N TYR A 440 -12.11 -13.87 -0.44
CA TYR A 440 -13.10 -12.81 -0.63
C TYR A 440 -14.48 -13.21 -0.11
N LEU A 441 -14.94 -14.40 -0.47
CA LEU A 441 -16.24 -14.92 0.00
C LEU A 441 -16.22 -15.21 1.52
N ALA A 442 -15.06 -15.56 2.08
CA ALA A 442 -14.94 -15.90 3.50
C ALA A 442 -15.07 -14.67 4.43
N VAL A 443 -14.67 -13.49 3.99
CA VAL A 443 -14.78 -12.26 4.78
C VAL A 443 -16.14 -11.60 4.68
N HIS A 444 -16.96 -11.94 3.67
CA HIS A 444 -18.32 -11.46 3.54
C HIS A 444 -19.31 -12.39 4.27
N GLU A 445 -20.27 -11.82 4.98
CA GLU A 445 -21.29 -12.59 5.73
C GLU A 445 -22.46 -13.04 4.87
N SER A 446 -22.77 -12.27 3.84
CA SER A 446 -23.86 -12.52 2.92
C SER A 446 -23.33 -12.95 1.55
N ALA A 447 -24.23 -13.55 0.77
CA ALA A 447 -23.93 -13.90 -0.61
C ALA A 447 -23.47 -12.68 -1.42
N VAL A 448 -22.38 -12.84 -2.19
CA VAL A 448 -21.76 -11.79 -3.00
C VAL A 448 -22.25 -11.90 -4.43
N THR A 449 -22.71 -10.79 -5.03
CA THR A 449 -23.12 -10.78 -6.43
C THR A 449 -21.94 -11.06 -7.35
N GLY A 450 -22.21 -11.74 -8.49
CA GLY A 450 -21.15 -12.02 -9.47
C GLY A 450 -20.53 -10.77 -10.05
N GLU A 451 -21.28 -9.65 -10.15
CA GLU A 451 -20.78 -8.37 -10.58
C GLU A 451 -19.75 -7.83 -9.56
N LYS A 452 -20.11 -7.76 -8.29
CA LYS A 452 -19.20 -7.32 -7.23
C LYS A 452 -17.94 -8.19 -7.13
N LEU A 453 -18.09 -9.52 -7.19
CA LEU A 453 -16.97 -10.45 -7.18
C LEU A 453 -16.02 -10.23 -8.38
N ARG A 454 -16.59 -9.98 -9.56
CA ARG A 454 -15.80 -9.69 -10.76
C ARG A 454 -15.04 -8.38 -10.61
N ASP A 455 -15.71 -7.31 -10.22
CA ASP A 455 -15.16 -5.96 -10.21
C ASP A 455 -14.08 -5.79 -9.11
N CYS A 456 -14.12 -6.60 -8.07
CA CYS A 456 -13.15 -6.56 -6.98
C CYS A 456 -11.90 -7.44 -7.20
N ILE A 457 -12.06 -8.59 -7.88
CA ILE A 457 -10.96 -9.57 -7.99
C ILE A 457 -10.27 -9.51 -9.36
N PHE A 458 -11.02 -9.12 -10.41
CA PHE A 458 -10.51 -9.19 -11.76
C PHE A 458 -10.29 -7.79 -12.35
N PRO A 459 -9.38 -7.65 -13.34
CA PRO A 459 -9.13 -6.37 -13.96
C PRO A 459 -10.39 -5.84 -14.70
N PRO A 460 -10.50 -4.51 -14.89
CA PRO A 460 -11.59 -3.89 -15.63
C PRO A 460 -11.77 -4.52 -17.02
N GLY A 461 -13.02 -4.76 -17.40
CA GLY A 461 -13.36 -5.38 -18.69
C GLY A 461 -13.40 -6.91 -18.68
N PHE A 462 -13.15 -7.55 -17.54
CA PHE A 462 -13.26 -9.01 -17.43
C PHE A 462 -14.70 -9.48 -17.68
N LYS A 463 -14.88 -10.45 -18.58
CA LYS A 463 -16.21 -10.91 -19.01
C LYS A 463 -16.91 -11.73 -17.93
N ALA A 464 -18.23 -11.58 -17.79
CA ALA A 464 -19.05 -12.39 -16.88
C ALA A 464 -18.96 -13.91 -17.13
N THR A 465 -18.76 -14.31 -18.38
CA THR A 465 -18.55 -15.72 -18.75
C THR A 465 -17.24 -16.26 -18.19
N SER A 466 -16.17 -15.46 -18.22
CA SER A 466 -14.84 -15.81 -17.66
C SER A 466 -14.90 -15.91 -16.13
N LEU A 467 -15.68 -15.04 -15.44
CA LEU A 467 -15.94 -15.19 -14.01
C LEU A 467 -16.59 -16.52 -13.68
N ARG A 468 -17.65 -16.90 -14.43
CA ARG A 468 -18.33 -18.18 -14.21
C ARG A 468 -17.38 -19.37 -14.36
N GLN A 469 -16.48 -19.31 -15.35
CA GLN A 469 -15.44 -20.33 -15.54
C GLN A 469 -14.43 -20.35 -14.39
N ALA A 470 -14.00 -19.17 -13.90
CA ALA A 470 -13.08 -19.08 -12.76
C ALA A 470 -13.71 -19.67 -11.50
N VAL A 471 -14.96 -19.30 -11.18
CA VAL A 471 -15.70 -19.86 -10.03
C VAL A 471 -15.97 -21.35 -10.21
N SER A 472 -16.27 -21.82 -11.43
CA SER A 472 -16.46 -23.26 -11.72
C SER A 472 -15.17 -24.04 -11.45
N ARG A 473 -14.02 -23.56 -11.92
CA ARG A 473 -12.71 -24.17 -11.65
C ARG A 473 -12.38 -24.16 -10.15
N THR A 474 -12.64 -23.04 -9.45
CA THR A 474 -12.46 -22.96 -8.00
C THR A 474 -13.32 -23.98 -7.28
N ARG A 475 -14.58 -24.15 -7.70
CA ARG A 475 -15.51 -25.12 -7.15
C ARG A 475 -15.02 -26.57 -7.38
N THR A 476 -14.50 -26.87 -8.58
CA THR A 476 -13.90 -28.17 -8.89
C THR A 476 -12.66 -28.42 -8.04
N ALA A 477 -11.78 -27.42 -7.87
CA ALA A 477 -10.59 -27.56 -7.06
C ALA A 477 -10.88 -27.77 -5.57
N LEU A 478 -11.92 -27.13 -5.03
CA LEU A 478 -12.38 -27.34 -3.64
C LEU A 478 -13.04 -28.70 -3.43
N GLY A 479 -13.65 -29.27 -4.47
CA GLY A 479 -14.41 -30.51 -4.36
C GLY A 479 -15.78 -30.33 -3.72
N ARG A 480 -16.25 -31.39 -3.05
CA ARG A 480 -17.52 -31.44 -2.37
C ARG A 480 -17.35 -31.88 -0.92
N SER A 481 -18.23 -31.36 -0.06
CA SER A 481 -18.28 -31.78 1.34
C SER A 481 -18.64 -33.28 1.46
N ALA A 482 -18.33 -33.86 2.60
CA ALA A 482 -18.73 -35.24 2.92
C ALA A 482 -20.23 -35.49 2.76
N ALA A 483 -21.05 -34.44 2.93
CA ALA A 483 -22.50 -34.47 2.68
C ALA A 483 -22.88 -34.27 1.21
N GLY A 484 -21.90 -34.17 0.28
CA GLY A 484 -22.14 -34.04 -1.15
C GLY A 484 -22.43 -32.61 -1.65
N TYR A 485 -22.40 -31.60 -0.79
CA TYR A 485 -22.63 -30.21 -1.17
C TYR A 485 -21.33 -29.54 -1.71
N PRO A 486 -21.43 -28.66 -2.72
CA PRO A 486 -20.27 -27.90 -3.17
C PRO A 486 -19.86 -26.89 -2.10
N HIS A 487 -18.54 -26.68 -1.93
CA HIS A 487 -17.99 -25.70 -0.97
C HIS A 487 -18.23 -24.23 -1.37
N ILE A 488 -18.47 -23.96 -2.65
CA ILE A 488 -19.06 -22.69 -3.12
C ILE A 488 -20.45 -23.03 -3.65
N LEU A 489 -21.48 -22.50 -3.04
CA LEU A 489 -22.86 -22.75 -3.45
C LEU A 489 -23.12 -22.19 -4.86
N PRO A 490 -24.00 -22.85 -5.65
CA PRO A 490 -24.38 -22.31 -6.96
C PRO A 490 -25.07 -20.96 -6.80
N ALA A 491 -24.86 -20.09 -7.79
CA ALA A 491 -25.56 -18.83 -7.87
C ALA A 491 -27.06 -19.05 -7.91
N PHE A 492 -27.80 -18.57 -6.92
CA PHE A 492 -29.24 -18.49 -6.97
C PHE A 492 -29.72 -17.43 -7.97
N ALA A 493 -31.01 -17.25 -8.16
CA ALA A 493 -31.62 -16.42 -9.21
C ALA A 493 -31.08 -15.00 -9.39
N ALA A 494 -30.31 -14.47 -8.40
CA ALA A 494 -29.65 -13.19 -8.44
C ALA A 494 -28.17 -13.25 -8.89
N GLY A 495 -27.64 -14.41 -9.31
CA GLY A 495 -26.24 -14.55 -9.72
C GLY A 495 -25.22 -14.31 -8.61
N SER A 496 -25.56 -14.60 -7.36
CA SER A 496 -24.69 -14.43 -6.19
C SER A 496 -24.00 -15.73 -5.77
N TYR A 497 -22.83 -15.61 -5.15
CA TYR A 497 -21.99 -16.71 -4.67
C TYR A 497 -21.85 -16.67 -3.15
N GLU A 498 -21.84 -17.83 -2.51
CA GLU A 498 -21.69 -17.99 -1.08
C GLU A 498 -20.91 -19.25 -0.76
N LEU A 499 -20.19 -19.26 0.38
CA LEU A 499 -19.47 -20.45 0.84
C LEU A 499 -20.43 -21.45 1.49
N GLY A 500 -20.21 -22.73 1.21
CA GLY A 500 -20.97 -23.82 1.79
C GLY A 500 -20.64 -24.07 3.27
N PRO A 501 -21.48 -24.87 3.96
CA PRO A 501 -21.37 -25.09 5.41
C PRO A 501 -20.09 -25.81 5.86
N GLY A 502 -19.39 -26.50 4.95
CA GLY A 502 -18.10 -27.16 5.23
C GLY A 502 -16.90 -26.21 5.26
N VAL A 503 -17.08 -24.94 4.90
CA VAL A 503 -15.98 -23.94 4.88
C VAL A 503 -15.99 -23.16 6.19
N ARG A 504 -14.83 -23.10 6.83
CA ARG A 504 -14.61 -22.33 8.05
C ARG A 504 -13.56 -21.25 7.81
N SER A 505 -13.73 -20.07 8.44
CA SER A 505 -12.78 -18.97 8.38
C SER A 505 -12.36 -18.54 9.77
N ASP A 506 -11.05 -18.30 9.95
CA ASP A 506 -10.50 -17.76 11.20
C ASP A 506 -11.15 -16.43 11.58
N PHE A 507 -11.42 -15.56 10.62
CA PHE A 507 -12.07 -14.26 10.86
C PHE A 507 -13.55 -14.43 11.30
N ARG A 508 -14.30 -15.33 10.69
CA ARG A 508 -15.69 -15.62 11.14
C ARG A 508 -15.71 -16.21 12.55
N ARG A 509 -14.77 -17.11 12.87
CA ARG A 509 -14.57 -17.63 14.23
C ARG A 509 -14.23 -16.54 15.22
N PHE A 510 -13.26 -15.67 14.87
CA PHE A 510 -12.87 -14.51 15.67
C PHE A 510 -14.09 -13.65 16.04
N ARG A 511 -14.89 -13.30 15.03
CA ARG A 511 -16.09 -12.49 15.24
C ARG A 511 -17.13 -13.18 16.12
N ALA A 512 -17.36 -14.47 15.90
CA ALA A 512 -18.31 -15.24 16.70
C ALA A 512 -17.89 -15.28 18.19
N LEU A 513 -16.61 -15.47 18.44
CA LEU A 513 -16.05 -15.43 19.81
C LEU A 513 -16.21 -14.05 20.45
N VAL A 514 -15.88 -12.97 19.75
CA VAL A 514 -16.04 -11.57 20.24
C VAL A 514 -17.52 -11.24 20.47
N ALA A 515 -18.42 -11.69 19.59
CA ALA A 515 -19.86 -11.49 19.78
C ALA A 515 -20.40 -12.24 21.01
N ALA A 516 -19.90 -13.45 21.27
CA ALA A 516 -20.24 -14.21 22.46
C ALA A 516 -19.68 -13.56 23.74
N ALA A 517 -18.46 -13.03 23.69
CA ALA A 517 -17.78 -12.37 24.82
C ALA A 517 -18.59 -11.18 25.35
N ARG A 518 -19.24 -10.40 24.48
CA ARG A 518 -20.06 -9.23 24.86
C ARG A 518 -21.22 -9.56 25.81
N LYS A 519 -21.66 -10.83 25.83
CA LYS A 519 -22.81 -11.32 26.60
C LYS A 519 -22.38 -12.23 27.76
N ALA A 520 -21.08 -12.43 27.93
CA ALA A 520 -20.53 -13.39 28.87
C ALA A 520 -20.18 -12.73 30.20
N PRO A 521 -20.23 -13.46 31.33
CA PRO A 521 -19.61 -13.06 32.59
C PRO A 521 -18.10 -12.82 32.41
N ALA A 522 -17.49 -11.98 33.27
CA ALA A 522 -16.10 -11.52 33.09
C ALA A 522 -15.07 -12.64 32.88
N GLU A 523 -15.15 -13.72 33.66
CA GLU A 523 -14.23 -14.87 33.51
C GLU A 523 -14.40 -15.56 32.13
N CYS A 524 -15.65 -15.74 31.67
CA CYS A 524 -15.94 -16.31 30.37
C CYS A 524 -15.60 -15.33 29.24
N GLU A 525 -15.79 -14.00 29.45
CA GLU A 525 -15.36 -12.93 28.52
C GLU A 525 -13.85 -13.04 28.29
N ILE A 526 -13.03 -13.10 29.35
CA ILE A 526 -11.59 -13.26 29.25
C ILE A 526 -11.21 -14.49 28.40
N GLN A 527 -11.84 -15.65 28.66
CA GLN A 527 -11.53 -16.86 27.93
C GLN A 527 -11.89 -16.75 26.44
N LEU A 528 -13.04 -16.17 26.11
CA LEU A 528 -13.50 -15.98 24.75
C LEU A 528 -12.60 -15.01 23.97
N LEU A 529 -12.25 -13.85 24.58
CA LEU A 529 -11.38 -12.85 23.94
C LEU A 529 -9.95 -13.38 23.77
N ARG A 530 -9.42 -14.11 24.76
CA ARG A 530 -8.12 -14.78 24.65
C ARG A 530 -8.11 -15.78 23.49
N THR A 531 -9.18 -16.58 23.37
CA THR A 531 -9.33 -17.56 22.28
C THR A 531 -9.41 -16.87 20.93
N ALA A 532 -10.18 -15.77 20.84
CA ALA A 532 -10.28 -14.98 19.61
C ALA A 532 -8.92 -14.42 19.18
N LEU A 533 -8.19 -13.76 20.07
CA LEU A 533 -6.85 -13.21 19.79
C LEU A 533 -5.83 -14.30 19.44
N GLY A 534 -6.00 -15.52 19.94
CA GLY A 534 -5.19 -16.68 19.56
C GLY A 534 -5.27 -17.05 18.08
N LEU A 535 -6.32 -16.63 17.37
CA LEU A 535 -6.47 -16.84 15.93
C LEU A 535 -5.63 -15.85 15.09
N VAL A 536 -5.17 -14.73 15.66
CA VAL A 536 -4.39 -13.71 14.98
C VAL A 536 -2.95 -14.17 14.81
N ARG A 537 -2.50 -14.34 13.57
CA ARG A 537 -1.17 -14.84 13.23
C ARG A 537 -0.19 -13.72 12.85
N ALA A 538 -0.65 -12.75 12.07
CA ALA A 538 0.13 -11.60 11.58
C ALA A 538 -0.83 -10.47 11.16
N GLN A 539 -0.33 -9.44 10.51
CA GLN A 539 -1.17 -8.42 9.89
C GLN A 539 -2.12 -9.07 8.87
N PRO A 540 -3.43 -8.74 8.91
CA PRO A 540 -4.41 -9.27 7.96
C PRO A 540 -3.98 -9.05 6.52
N PHE A 541 -4.10 -10.08 5.68
CA PHE A 541 -3.67 -10.07 4.28
C PHE A 541 -2.19 -9.70 4.06
N SER A 542 -1.30 -10.01 5.01
CA SER A 542 0.15 -9.85 4.82
C SER A 542 0.70 -10.81 3.76
N GLU A 543 1.84 -10.45 3.15
CA GLU A 543 2.58 -11.30 2.21
C GLU A 543 1.73 -11.78 1.02
N THR A 544 0.87 -10.91 0.49
CA THR A 544 0.03 -11.25 -0.66
C THR A 544 0.80 -11.03 -1.97
N PRO A 545 0.51 -11.82 -3.01
CA PRO A 545 1.10 -11.63 -4.34
C PRO A 545 0.79 -10.24 -4.91
N ALA A 546 1.72 -9.71 -5.71
CA ALA A 546 1.54 -8.46 -6.42
C ALA A 546 0.25 -8.46 -7.25
N GLY A 547 -0.54 -7.39 -7.17
CA GLY A 547 -1.82 -7.25 -7.88
C GLY A 547 -2.98 -8.11 -7.35
N GLY A 548 -2.80 -8.84 -6.23
CA GLY A 548 -3.86 -9.56 -5.54
C GLY A 548 -4.35 -8.86 -4.27
N TYR A 549 -5.56 -9.22 -3.80
CA TYR A 549 -6.16 -8.78 -2.53
C TYR A 549 -6.34 -7.25 -2.38
N GLY A 550 -6.22 -6.47 -3.44
CA GLY A 550 -6.42 -5.01 -3.42
C GLY A 550 -7.79 -4.58 -2.89
N TRP A 551 -8.80 -5.41 -3.08
CA TRP A 551 -10.14 -5.24 -2.57
C TRP A 551 -10.20 -5.18 -1.02
N ALA A 552 -9.31 -5.87 -0.31
CA ALA A 552 -9.30 -5.88 1.15
C ALA A 552 -9.08 -4.49 1.74
N SER A 553 -8.22 -3.69 1.10
CA SER A 553 -8.02 -2.28 1.46
C SER A 553 -9.06 -1.36 0.83
N ALA A 554 -9.44 -1.59 -0.44
CA ALA A 554 -10.40 -0.75 -1.15
C ALA A 554 -11.81 -0.79 -0.55
N GLU A 555 -12.26 -1.96 -0.08
CA GLU A 555 -13.52 -2.11 0.67
C GLU A 555 -13.38 -1.80 2.17
N GLY A 556 -12.19 -1.44 2.64
CA GLY A 556 -11.93 -1.16 4.06
C GLY A 556 -11.94 -2.40 4.97
N ILE A 557 -11.90 -3.60 4.41
CA ILE A 557 -11.99 -4.87 5.15
C ILE A 557 -10.76 -5.04 6.05
N SER A 558 -9.55 -4.80 5.54
CA SER A 558 -8.32 -4.87 6.34
C SER A 558 -8.42 -3.97 7.57
N TYR A 559 -8.88 -2.72 7.41
CA TYR A 559 -9.02 -1.77 8.51
C TYR A 559 -10.11 -2.16 9.51
N ALA A 560 -11.20 -2.78 9.02
CA ALA A 560 -12.26 -3.29 9.91
C ALA A 560 -11.74 -4.45 10.77
N ILE A 561 -10.92 -5.34 10.18
CA ILE A 561 -10.30 -6.45 10.90
C ILE A 561 -9.27 -5.90 11.91
N GLU A 562 -8.37 -5.03 11.49
CA GLU A 562 -7.36 -4.39 12.35
C GLU A 562 -8.02 -3.72 13.56
N ARG A 563 -9.12 -3.01 13.35
CA ARG A 563 -9.86 -2.34 14.42
C ARG A 563 -10.44 -3.35 15.42
N ILE A 564 -11.19 -4.36 14.94
CA ILE A 564 -11.82 -5.31 15.86
C ILE A 564 -10.79 -6.11 16.66
N VAL A 565 -9.62 -6.40 16.06
CA VAL A 565 -8.52 -7.05 16.77
C VAL A 565 -7.93 -6.13 17.83
N THR A 566 -7.70 -4.85 17.52
CA THR A 566 -7.20 -3.85 18.47
C THR A 566 -8.16 -3.65 19.63
N ASP A 567 -9.46 -3.42 19.35
CA ASP A 567 -10.49 -3.25 20.38
C ASP A 567 -10.57 -4.50 21.29
N THR A 568 -10.43 -5.69 20.72
CA THR A 568 -10.43 -6.96 21.45
C THR A 568 -9.20 -7.09 22.34
N ALA A 569 -8.02 -6.72 21.84
CA ALA A 569 -6.76 -6.75 22.60
C ALA A 569 -6.80 -5.78 23.79
N GLN A 570 -7.27 -4.56 23.56
CA GLN A 570 -7.42 -3.55 24.62
C GLN A 570 -8.43 -3.98 25.69
N ARG A 571 -9.59 -4.52 25.26
CA ARG A 571 -10.60 -5.02 26.19
C ARG A 571 -10.09 -6.17 27.05
N LEU A 572 -9.39 -7.14 26.45
CA LEU A 572 -8.77 -8.23 27.19
C LEU A 572 -7.68 -7.72 28.15
N GLY A 573 -6.88 -6.74 27.72
CA GLY A 573 -5.87 -6.09 28.56
C GLY A 573 -6.48 -5.42 29.79
N GLU A 574 -7.58 -4.69 29.64
CA GLU A 574 -8.34 -4.07 30.73
C GLU A 574 -8.81 -5.13 31.75
N LEU A 575 -9.52 -6.15 31.25
CA LEU A 575 -10.04 -7.23 32.10
C LEU A 575 -8.93 -8.00 32.82
N ALA A 576 -7.80 -8.23 32.15
CA ALA A 576 -6.65 -8.89 32.72
C ALA A 576 -6.01 -8.06 33.85
N LEU A 577 -5.88 -6.74 33.68
CA LEU A 577 -5.39 -5.84 34.74
C LEU A 577 -6.37 -5.74 35.91
N GLU A 578 -7.66 -5.69 35.64
CA GLU A 578 -8.71 -5.70 36.66
C GLU A 578 -8.71 -6.99 37.49
N SER A 579 -8.46 -8.14 36.85
CA SER A 579 -8.34 -9.46 37.53
C SER A 579 -6.98 -9.73 38.14
N GLY A 580 -6.02 -8.81 38.02
CA GLY A 580 -4.68 -8.95 38.59
C GLY A 580 -3.74 -9.86 37.79
N ASP A 581 -4.00 -10.07 36.50
CA ASP A 581 -3.14 -10.82 35.56
C ASP A 581 -2.47 -9.89 34.52
N PRO A 582 -1.40 -9.16 34.93
CA PRO A 582 -0.69 -8.28 33.99
C PRO A 582 0.09 -9.05 32.92
N ALA A 583 0.35 -10.35 33.11
CA ALA A 583 0.99 -11.17 32.07
C ALA A 583 0.02 -11.43 30.90
N LEU A 584 -1.25 -11.67 31.19
CA LEU A 584 -2.28 -11.79 30.17
C LEU A 584 -2.51 -10.43 29.45
N ALA A 585 -2.45 -9.31 30.18
CA ALA A 585 -2.55 -7.98 29.56
C ALA A 585 -1.40 -7.71 28.57
N GLU A 586 -0.16 -8.06 28.98
CA GLU A 586 0.99 -8.01 28.07
C GLU A 586 0.79 -8.86 26.84
N TRP A 587 0.36 -10.12 27.02
CA TRP A 587 0.10 -11.02 25.90
C TRP A 587 -0.98 -10.48 24.97
N ALA A 588 -2.06 -9.92 25.50
CA ALA A 588 -3.14 -9.32 24.70
C ALA A 588 -2.65 -8.16 23.84
N ALA A 589 -1.87 -7.24 24.42
CA ALA A 589 -1.29 -6.12 23.69
C ALA A 589 -0.34 -6.59 22.57
N ARG A 590 0.52 -7.59 22.85
CA ARG A 590 1.42 -8.18 21.84
C ARG A 590 0.65 -8.88 20.71
N GLN A 591 -0.46 -9.58 21.02
CA GLN A 591 -1.32 -10.18 19.98
C GLN A 591 -1.97 -9.10 19.09
N GLY A 592 -2.44 -8.00 19.67
CA GLY A 592 -2.94 -6.87 18.93
C GLY A 592 -1.88 -6.26 17.99
N GLN A 593 -0.63 -6.12 18.47
CA GLN A 593 0.48 -5.61 17.66
C GLN A 593 0.85 -6.50 16.48
N ARG A 594 0.55 -7.81 16.51
CA ARG A 594 0.72 -8.68 15.33
C ARG A 594 -0.18 -8.26 14.17
N ALA A 595 -1.42 -7.86 14.47
CA ALA A 595 -2.34 -7.40 13.44
C ALA A 595 -2.08 -5.95 13.05
N VAL A 596 -1.70 -5.09 14.01
CA VAL A 596 -1.51 -3.65 13.80
C VAL A 596 -0.17 -3.20 14.38
N PRO A 597 0.93 -3.48 13.69
CA PRO A 597 2.24 -3.01 14.12
C PRO A 597 2.26 -1.48 14.27
N GLY A 598 2.81 -0.99 15.37
CA GLY A 598 2.95 0.44 15.64
C GLY A 598 1.68 1.15 16.12
N HIS A 599 0.63 0.43 16.55
CA HIS A 599 -0.54 1.05 17.16
C HIS A 599 -0.21 1.59 18.57
N GLU A 600 -0.22 2.90 18.75
CA GLU A 600 0.25 3.56 19.97
C GLU A 600 -0.56 3.20 21.23
N GLY A 601 -1.88 2.99 21.11
CA GLY A 601 -2.71 2.52 22.21
C GLY A 601 -2.23 1.19 22.77
N LEU A 602 -1.83 0.25 21.91
CA LEU A 602 -1.30 -1.06 22.34
C LEU A 602 0.07 -0.95 23.02
N TYR A 603 0.90 0.04 22.64
CA TYR A 603 2.14 0.32 23.37
C TYR A 603 1.87 0.88 24.77
N ARG A 604 0.84 1.73 24.92
CA ARG A 604 0.41 2.22 26.25
C ARG A 604 -0.09 1.08 27.13
N ASP A 605 -0.91 0.19 26.57
CA ASP A 605 -1.43 -0.99 27.29
C ASP A 605 -0.28 -1.94 27.70
N LEU A 606 0.66 -2.18 26.80
CA LEU A 606 1.87 -2.98 27.07
C LEU A 606 2.74 -2.36 28.18
N ALA A 607 2.96 -1.04 28.11
CA ALA A 607 3.73 -0.32 29.11
C ALA A 607 3.06 -0.38 30.50
N MET A 608 1.72 -0.23 30.54
CA MET A 608 0.96 -0.37 31.77
C MET A 608 1.06 -1.80 32.35
N ALA A 609 0.99 -2.82 31.49
CA ALA A 609 1.17 -4.21 31.93
C ALA A 609 2.56 -4.42 32.57
N LYS A 610 3.62 -3.84 31.99
CA LYS A 610 4.99 -3.88 32.54
C LYS A 610 5.09 -3.20 33.91
N LEU A 611 4.49 -2.03 34.08
CA LEU A 611 4.47 -1.36 35.39
C LEU A 611 3.70 -2.20 36.44
N ARG A 612 2.59 -2.82 36.07
CA ARG A 612 1.83 -3.70 36.98
C ARG A 612 2.58 -4.97 37.36
N GLN A 613 3.53 -5.42 36.53
CA GLN A 613 4.47 -6.50 36.84
C GLN A 613 5.63 -6.01 37.72
N GLY A 614 5.81 -4.72 37.95
CA GLY A 614 6.98 -4.13 38.59
C GLY A 614 8.23 -4.06 37.71
N ASP A 615 8.07 -4.29 36.41
CA ASP A 615 9.15 -4.34 35.39
C ASP A 615 9.38 -2.94 34.77
N VAL A 616 10.13 -2.09 35.49
CA VAL A 616 10.46 -0.73 35.06
C VAL A 616 11.42 -0.72 33.86
N ASP A 617 12.31 -1.71 33.78
CA ASP A 617 13.21 -1.85 32.64
C ASP A 617 12.43 -2.23 31.38
N GLY A 618 11.47 -3.16 31.52
CA GLY A 618 10.52 -3.53 30.47
C GLY A 618 9.67 -2.34 30.02
N PHE A 619 9.17 -1.51 30.92
CA PHE A 619 8.47 -0.27 30.58
C PHE A 619 9.35 0.66 29.72
N SER A 620 10.61 0.86 30.13
CA SER A 620 11.55 1.70 29.37
C SER A 620 11.90 1.11 28.00
N ALA A 621 11.93 -0.23 27.89
CA ALA A 621 12.11 -0.93 26.63
C ALA A 621 10.92 -0.74 25.69
N VAL A 622 9.69 -0.85 26.21
CA VAL A 622 8.44 -0.61 25.46
C VAL A 622 8.38 0.83 24.92
N ARG A 623 8.79 1.81 25.73
CA ARG A 623 8.86 3.21 25.28
C ARG A 623 9.80 3.36 24.09
N ARG A 624 11.02 2.80 24.16
CA ARG A 624 11.98 2.84 23.05
C ARG A 624 11.46 2.13 21.81
N GLU A 625 10.77 1.00 21.99
CA GLU A 625 10.13 0.27 20.89
C GLU A 625 9.03 1.13 20.21
N ALA A 626 8.21 1.82 21.01
CA ALA A 626 7.20 2.74 20.51
C ALA A 626 7.81 3.92 19.74
N GLU A 627 8.88 4.54 20.27
CA GLU A 627 9.63 5.63 19.62
C GLU A 627 10.24 5.15 18.29
N ALA A 628 10.88 3.98 18.26
CA ALA A 628 11.45 3.40 17.05
C ALA A 628 10.37 3.05 16.00
N SER A 629 9.24 2.54 16.46
CA SER A 629 8.10 2.26 15.60
C SER A 629 7.52 3.55 15.01
N ALA A 630 7.37 4.60 15.81
CA ALA A 630 6.90 5.89 15.33
C ALA A 630 7.87 6.48 14.31
N ALA A 631 9.18 6.42 14.54
CA ALA A 631 10.20 6.86 13.58
C ALA A 631 10.12 6.10 12.25
N THR A 632 9.76 4.82 12.27
CA THR A 632 9.61 4.02 11.06
C THR A 632 8.35 4.37 10.26
N PHE A 633 7.25 4.61 10.95
CA PHE A 633 5.94 4.77 10.31
C PHE A 633 5.49 6.23 10.15
N ASP A 634 6.05 7.13 10.94
CA ASP A 634 5.75 8.55 10.95
C ASP A 634 7.00 9.37 11.33
N PRO A 635 8.01 9.39 10.45
CA PRO A 635 9.31 9.98 10.77
C PRO A 635 9.26 11.49 11.04
N LEU A 636 8.21 12.19 10.60
CA LEU A 636 8.08 13.64 10.78
C LEU A 636 7.45 14.04 12.11
N ASP A 637 6.47 13.26 12.60
CA ASP A 637 5.69 13.63 13.80
C ASP A 637 6.10 12.84 15.06
N GLY A 638 6.78 11.69 14.91
CA GLY A 638 7.14 10.82 16.02
C GLY A 638 5.91 10.26 16.77
N LEU A 639 6.06 10.03 18.07
CA LEU A 639 4.92 9.64 18.93
C LEU A 639 3.94 10.78 19.12
N GLN A 640 2.65 10.44 19.20
CA GLN A 640 1.60 11.43 19.51
C GLN A 640 1.80 12.08 20.90
N PRO A 641 1.40 13.36 21.06
CA PRO A 641 1.51 14.05 22.34
C PRO A 641 0.89 13.28 23.51
N GLU A 642 -0.28 12.67 23.30
CA GLU A 642 -0.97 11.85 24.30
C GLU A 642 -0.14 10.63 24.75
N THR A 643 0.57 10.01 23.83
CA THR A 643 1.44 8.86 24.14
C THR A 643 2.72 9.31 24.83
N GLN A 644 3.28 10.45 24.44
CA GLN A 644 4.43 11.07 25.11
C GLN A 644 4.07 11.45 26.56
N GLU A 645 2.94 12.12 26.77
CA GLU A 645 2.43 12.46 28.10
C GLU A 645 2.15 11.22 28.93
N PHE A 646 1.57 10.18 28.35
CA PHE A 646 1.36 8.92 29.04
C PHE A 646 2.68 8.33 29.58
N PHE A 647 3.70 8.21 28.74
CA PHE A 647 4.99 7.66 29.18
C PHE A 647 5.67 8.52 30.26
N ALA A 648 5.53 9.86 30.17
CA ALA A 648 6.09 10.76 31.17
C ALA A 648 5.38 10.63 32.51
N ARG A 649 4.05 10.55 32.53
CA ARG A 649 3.21 10.53 33.74
C ARG A 649 3.16 9.16 34.41
N ALA A 650 2.98 8.07 33.65
CA ALA A 650 2.77 6.73 34.18
C ALA A 650 3.95 6.24 35.06
N LEU A 651 5.17 6.57 34.68
CA LEU A 651 6.36 6.20 35.46
C LEU A 651 6.46 7.02 36.77
N ALA A 652 6.11 8.31 36.71
CA ALA A 652 6.09 9.18 37.91
C ALA A 652 5.06 8.68 38.93
N GLU A 653 3.83 8.44 38.49
CA GLU A 653 2.75 7.91 39.32
C GLU A 653 3.11 6.54 39.95
N TYR A 654 3.75 5.65 39.17
CA TYR A 654 4.21 4.37 39.69
C TYR A 654 5.24 4.53 40.79
N ASN A 655 6.22 5.43 40.61
CA ASN A 655 7.27 5.67 41.60
C ASN A 655 6.70 6.29 42.89
N ASP A 656 5.77 7.23 42.78
CA ASP A 656 5.09 7.88 43.94
C ASP A 656 4.29 6.84 44.75
N LEU A 657 3.52 5.98 44.05
CA LEU A 657 2.77 4.89 44.71
C LEU A 657 3.69 3.89 45.41
N ARG A 658 4.82 3.54 44.82
CA ARG A 658 5.81 2.65 45.41
C ARG A 658 6.51 3.25 46.63
N GLN A 659 6.80 4.56 46.56
CA GLN A 659 7.39 5.27 47.69
C GLN A 659 6.39 5.36 48.87
N ALA A 660 5.14 5.71 48.59
CA ALA A 660 4.08 5.71 49.58
C ALA A 660 3.86 4.33 50.25
N ALA A 661 3.98 3.25 49.46
CA ALA A 661 3.86 1.88 49.96
C ALA A 661 5.08 1.44 50.85
N ASN A 662 6.26 2.04 50.61
CA ASN A 662 7.45 1.77 51.43
C ASN A 662 7.53 2.60 52.72
N ASP A 663 6.74 3.69 52.78
CA ASP A 663 6.69 4.58 53.97
C ASP A 663 5.65 4.13 55.02
N PHE A 664 4.89 3.05 54.72
CA PHE A 664 3.99 2.34 55.64
C PHE A 664 4.60 1.02 56.07
#